data_d8ea6a42c5e479d3ce0696702845440b
#
_entry.id   d8ea6a42c5e479d3ce0696702845440b
#
_cell.length_a   1.000
_cell.length_b   1.000
_cell.length_c   1.000
_cell.angle_alpha   90.00
_cell.angle_beta   90.00
_cell.angle_gamma   90.00
#
_symmetry.space_group_name_H-M   'P 1'
#
loop_
_entity.id
_entity.type
_entity.pdbx_description
1 polymer ?
#
loop_
_entity_poly.entity_id
_entity_poly.type
_entity_poly.pdbx_seq_one_letter_code
_entity_poly.pdbx_strand_id
1 'polypeptide(L)'
;MEKKRLLLFALFSIMGLAAFAQEIGNETAFVQTQTVYTEPRFITTDWNDKAETFYVYFDATKGNQGMMDATTCYAHTGVITTASTGDGDWKHDPTWGDNDPKYQMEKVGDNLWRLEITDGLKAYYGLAEGETVTRLAFVFRTEDVNASDKQEAKEADGTDIFYHLYEPGLNVVITSPSDGVMISENTTLTFTGESSQDADLEFTIEGPADWGTKTESVTAATSIETTQELTAQGTYTITLSAVSGEETASQSISILYEKPTEYAEMPEWMQEGINYNPETKTVGLAFRAPHNESVFVLGDFNNWTLSNEYKMNCWETRVTNPTSNPDDTPAESDVKIFWLEFRIDDPTQKYAFQYLVDGTKKISDPYATVILDPRDDEYIEEVIDPSLPDYPSAGDGLVSVLELEDNNPYQWSEASESFKIQDPDNLIIYELHIRDFCTDSRTGQGSLDCVLERLDYLEYLGVNAIELLPVTEFDGNDSWGYNPNHFFAYDKAYGDRNLYKQFIDECHKRGIAVIIDMVFNHATGINPFAALYYDGSATTDENPWFNRVARHPFNVFHDINHEYEGTRSYFKRVLQYWLKEYRVDGFRMDLSKGLTQNNTGNDAGAWSAYDATRIPILEDYCDAVKQANPDAVFILEHLGDYSEEKDLSEYGMLPWRNMNNNYSQAAMGYASSSNFVDSDGKGGMFADGWVGYAESHDEERNFSKVKDYGEGNLQEDEAARMARVPLVMAFAHLIPGPKMLWQFGEMGYDFSINYCQDGSISEDCRTYRKPVPWTMGWDEDPLRMQAYEGAADVIRLRTTYPEYFDAANVTVQNCATSVFRGDAPRQIRVSYTDEENPANSIEIIIVGNFSATSSINPTLSFPNTGTWYDYLTGDKFNIRRSQRAIPLASGEVKILTNRFLENPTPVEETEAGEETDVVVYPSPTENMVYVNTADEIYSISVFDMAGAMVADVENSDEISLAGLSQGNYIMNVETSAGSSVHKIIKK
;
A
#
# COMPACT_ATOMS: atom_id res chain seq x y z
N MET A 1 -49.34 -31.44 15.13
CA MET A 1 -48.14 -30.94 15.81
C MET A 1 -47.51 -29.79 15.06
N GLU A 2 -47.58 -29.72 13.77
CA GLU A 2 -46.98 -28.58 13.00
C GLU A 2 -47.69 -27.23 13.18
N LYS A 3 -49.00 -27.19 13.35
CA LYS A 3 -49.77 -25.94 13.59
C LYS A 3 -49.46 -25.29 14.97
N LYS A 4 -49.01 -26.05 15.97
CA LYS A 4 -48.60 -25.52 17.27
C LYS A 4 -47.14 -24.98 17.29
N ARG A 5 -46.26 -25.47 16.38
CA ARG A 5 -44.92 -24.92 16.23
C ARG A 5 -44.94 -23.60 15.44
N LEU A 6 -45.79 -23.44 14.46
CA LEU A 6 -45.93 -22.16 13.74
C LEU A 6 -46.52 -21.06 14.62
N LEU A 7 -47.43 -21.41 15.57
CA LEU A 7 -47.97 -20.38 16.48
C LEU A 7 -46.98 -19.96 17.57
N LEU A 8 -46.07 -20.86 17.97
CA LEU A 8 -45.00 -20.50 18.92
C LEU A 8 -43.90 -19.66 18.27
N PHE A 9 -43.58 -19.91 16.99
CA PHE A 9 -42.63 -19.07 16.25
C PHE A 9 -43.18 -17.67 15.93
N ALA A 10 -44.49 -17.61 15.62
CA ALA A 10 -45.17 -16.31 15.42
C ALA A 10 -45.32 -15.50 16.75
N LEU A 11 -45.51 -16.18 17.90
CA LEU A 11 -45.53 -15.51 19.20
C LEU A 11 -44.10 -15.03 19.65
N PHE A 12 -43.04 -15.77 19.33
CA PHE A 12 -41.70 -15.37 19.63
C PHE A 12 -41.21 -14.25 18.70
N SER A 13 -41.58 -14.27 17.43
CA SER A 13 -41.28 -13.15 16.51
C SER A 13 -42.13 -11.88 16.82
N ILE A 14 -43.33 -12.03 17.35
CA ILE A 14 -44.14 -10.86 17.78
C ILE A 14 -43.67 -10.34 19.12
N MET A 15 -43.20 -11.19 20.05
CA MET A 15 -42.55 -10.72 21.29
C MET A 15 -41.15 -10.15 21.03
N GLY A 16 -40.38 -10.66 20.08
CA GLY A 16 -39.13 -10.08 19.65
C GLY A 16 -39.28 -8.70 18.98
N LEU A 17 -40.26 -8.58 18.09
CA LEU A 17 -40.62 -7.29 17.47
C LEU A 17 -41.27 -6.29 18.45
N ALA A 18 -41.98 -6.76 19.51
CA ALA A 18 -42.49 -5.87 20.54
C ALA A 18 -41.41 -5.44 21.55
N ALA A 19 -40.39 -6.24 21.79
CA ALA A 19 -39.21 -5.83 22.56
C ALA A 19 -38.32 -4.86 21.75
N PHE A 20 -38.11 -5.09 20.46
CA PHE A 20 -37.44 -4.13 19.59
C PHE A 20 -38.25 -2.85 19.35
N ALA A 21 -39.57 -2.88 19.36
CA ALA A 21 -40.43 -1.69 19.23
C ALA A 21 -40.56 -0.90 20.54
N GLN A 22 -40.09 -1.44 21.67
CA GLN A 22 -40.09 -0.74 22.96
C GLN A 22 -38.74 -0.19 23.34
N GLU A 23 -37.62 -0.59 22.61
CA GLU A 23 -36.31 0.02 22.65
C GLU A 23 -36.09 1.14 21.61
N ILE A 24 -37.03 1.36 20.68
CA ILE A 24 -37.11 2.58 19.86
C ILE A 24 -38.01 3.59 20.58
N GLY A 25 -37.76 3.82 21.86
CA GLY A 25 -38.29 4.94 22.58
C GLY A 25 -37.28 6.06 22.54
N ASN A 26 -37.43 7.00 21.60
CA ASN A 26 -36.80 8.33 21.58
C ASN A 26 -35.38 8.38 22.25
N GLU A 27 -34.51 7.48 21.92
CA GLU A 27 -33.10 7.74 22.05
C GLU A 27 -32.83 8.90 21.11
N THR A 28 -32.47 10.04 21.63
CA THR A 28 -31.70 11.04 20.92
C THR A 28 -30.38 10.31 20.59
N ALA A 29 -30.37 9.62 19.46
CA ALA A 29 -29.38 8.64 19.08
C ALA A 29 -28.03 9.27 18.70
N PHE A 30 -27.83 10.55 19.01
CA PHE A 30 -26.56 11.23 18.76
C PHE A 30 -26.24 12.19 19.89
N VAL A 31 -25.00 12.14 20.33
CA VAL A 31 -24.42 13.18 21.19
C VAL A 31 -24.08 14.34 20.25
N GLN A 32 -24.70 15.50 20.49
CA GLN A 32 -24.34 16.72 19.77
C GLN A 32 -22.88 17.06 20.07
N THR A 33 -22.14 17.39 19.02
CA THR A 33 -20.80 17.94 19.21
C THR A 33 -20.83 19.16 20.11
N GLN A 34 -19.82 19.34 20.93
CA GLN A 34 -19.67 20.54 21.75
C GLN A 34 -18.96 21.66 21.02
N THR A 35 -18.44 21.39 19.84
CA THR A 35 -17.75 22.34 18.95
C THR A 35 -18.77 23.41 18.45
N VAL A 36 -20.00 22.94 18.17
CA VAL A 36 -21.10 23.86 17.79
C VAL A 36 -22.36 23.63 18.64
N TYR A 37 -23.11 24.70 18.89
CA TYR A 37 -24.46 24.64 19.48
C TYR A 37 -25.31 25.73 18.88
N THR A 38 -26.63 25.65 19.07
CA THR A 38 -27.59 26.61 18.50
C THR A 38 -28.36 27.38 19.57
N GLU A 39 -28.94 28.52 19.19
CA GLU A 39 -29.93 29.25 19.96
C GLU A 39 -31.11 29.58 19.04
N PRO A 40 -32.34 29.02 19.30
CA PRO A 40 -32.64 28.12 20.42
C PRO A 40 -31.85 26.82 20.38
N ARG A 41 -31.67 26.18 21.54
CA ARG A 41 -30.82 24.97 21.70
C ARG A 41 -31.25 23.79 20.82
N PHE A 42 -32.54 23.63 20.60
CA PHE A 42 -33.11 22.51 19.86
C PHE A 42 -33.63 22.97 18.50
N ILE A 43 -32.87 22.74 17.44
CA ILE A 43 -33.34 22.87 16.06
C ILE A 43 -33.76 21.48 15.58
N THR A 44 -35.03 21.35 15.28
CA THR A 44 -35.66 20.08 14.90
C THR A 44 -35.87 19.97 13.39
N THR A 45 -36.08 18.76 12.88
CA THR A 45 -36.27 18.51 11.44
C THR A 45 -37.49 19.25 10.85
N ASP A 46 -38.48 19.65 11.67
CA ASP A 46 -39.59 20.53 11.22
C ASP A 46 -39.19 22.02 11.02
N TRP A 47 -37.95 22.41 11.41
CA TRP A 47 -37.39 23.72 11.06
C TRP A 47 -37.12 23.90 9.59
N ASN A 48 -37.07 22.80 8.80
CA ASN A 48 -37.02 22.90 7.36
C ASN A 48 -38.10 23.78 6.74
N ASP A 49 -39.27 23.83 7.35
CA ASP A 49 -40.42 24.62 6.88
C ASP A 49 -40.62 25.94 7.65
N LYS A 50 -39.79 26.23 8.67
CA LYS A 50 -39.88 27.48 9.45
C LYS A 50 -39.04 28.59 8.83
N ALA A 51 -39.61 29.79 8.75
CA ALA A 51 -38.91 31.01 8.31
C ALA A 51 -38.43 31.83 9.52
N GLU A 52 -37.91 31.17 10.55
CA GLU A 52 -37.43 31.79 11.76
C GLU A 52 -35.91 31.87 11.74
N THR A 53 -35.37 32.98 12.28
CA THR A 53 -33.92 33.15 12.44
C THR A 53 -33.46 32.41 13.69
N PHE A 54 -32.32 31.75 13.60
CA PHE A 54 -31.62 31.13 14.73
C PHE A 54 -30.10 31.38 14.62
N TYR A 55 -29.40 31.11 15.70
CA TYR A 55 -27.95 31.32 15.76
C TYR A 55 -27.21 30.00 15.94
N VAL A 56 -26.06 29.88 15.27
CA VAL A 56 -25.08 28.79 15.48
C VAL A 56 -23.87 29.41 16.18
N TYR A 57 -23.51 28.86 17.32
CA TYR A 57 -22.29 29.21 18.05
C TYR A 57 -21.20 28.21 17.80
N PHE A 58 -20.00 28.69 17.54
CA PHE A 58 -18.79 27.91 17.41
C PHE A 58 -17.80 28.23 18.52
N ASP A 59 -17.40 27.22 19.28
CA ASP A 59 -16.40 27.30 20.35
C ASP A 59 -15.05 26.79 19.82
N ALA A 60 -14.14 27.70 19.46
CA ALA A 60 -12.83 27.39 18.93
C ALA A 60 -11.87 26.72 19.95
N THR A 61 -12.29 26.60 21.23
CA THR A 61 -11.54 25.83 22.25
C THR A 61 -11.81 24.33 22.15
N LYS A 62 -12.74 23.92 21.29
CA LYS A 62 -13.17 22.55 21.03
C LYS A 62 -12.67 22.08 19.67
N GLY A 63 -12.97 20.83 19.35
CA GLY A 63 -12.51 20.23 18.09
C GLY A 63 -10.98 20.19 17.99
N ASN A 64 -10.44 20.39 16.81
CA ASN A 64 -8.99 20.43 16.56
C ASN A 64 -8.30 21.71 17.05
N GLN A 65 -9.08 22.66 17.63
CA GLN A 65 -8.59 23.96 18.10
C GLN A 65 -7.88 24.81 17.02
N GLY A 66 -8.07 24.49 15.75
CA GLY A 66 -7.35 25.11 14.63
C GLY A 66 -7.68 26.60 14.43
N MET A 67 -8.77 27.10 15.05
CA MET A 67 -9.19 28.52 15.02
C MET A 67 -8.97 29.24 16.37
N MET A 68 -8.15 28.68 17.27
CA MET A 68 -7.79 29.37 18.52
C MET A 68 -7.16 30.72 18.24
N ASP A 69 -7.58 31.72 18.99
CA ASP A 69 -7.12 33.12 18.93
C ASP A 69 -7.26 33.78 17.54
N ALA A 70 -8.08 33.24 16.65
CA ALA A 70 -8.35 33.80 15.34
C ALA A 70 -8.99 35.22 15.49
N THR A 71 -8.62 36.08 14.53
CA THR A 71 -9.13 37.48 14.48
C THR A 71 -10.35 37.63 13.59
N THR A 72 -10.54 36.71 12.63
CA THR A 72 -11.71 36.62 11.74
C THR A 72 -12.16 35.17 11.65
N CYS A 73 -13.46 34.95 11.47
CA CYS A 73 -14.00 33.62 11.27
C CYS A 73 -15.12 33.67 10.22
N TYR A 74 -15.05 32.73 9.28
CA TYR A 74 -16.07 32.44 8.27
C TYR A 74 -16.51 31.00 8.41
N ALA A 75 -17.80 30.75 8.35
CA ALA A 75 -18.34 29.40 8.25
C ALA A 75 -18.41 28.98 6.79
N HIS A 76 -17.58 27.99 6.38
CA HIS A 76 -17.90 27.19 5.21
C HIS A 76 -18.98 26.21 5.67
N THR A 77 -20.21 26.35 5.18
CA THR A 77 -21.35 25.60 5.69
C THR A 77 -22.27 25.12 4.59
N GLY A 78 -22.68 23.88 4.71
CA GLY A 78 -23.68 23.21 3.87
C GLY A 78 -24.65 22.40 4.73
N VAL A 79 -25.41 21.52 4.11
CA VAL A 79 -26.36 20.65 4.80
C VAL A 79 -26.22 19.20 4.32
N ILE A 80 -26.44 18.27 5.23
CA ILE A 80 -26.71 16.87 4.91
C ILE A 80 -28.24 16.70 4.87
N THR A 81 -28.74 16.13 3.81
CA THR A 81 -30.16 15.90 3.59
C THR A 81 -30.47 14.42 3.53
N THR A 82 -31.75 14.04 3.50
CA THR A 82 -32.17 12.65 3.28
C THR A 82 -31.75 12.08 1.91
N ALA A 83 -31.24 12.91 1.00
CA ALA A 83 -30.70 12.50 -0.31
C ALA A 83 -29.18 12.45 -0.35
N SER A 84 -28.48 12.83 0.72
CA SER A 84 -27.03 12.72 0.82
C SER A 84 -26.60 11.25 0.97
N THR A 85 -25.52 10.86 0.32
CA THR A 85 -24.99 9.50 0.29
C THR A 85 -23.98 9.22 1.41
N GLY A 86 -23.49 10.24 2.08
CA GLY A 86 -22.52 10.16 3.19
C GLY A 86 -22.20 11.54 3.74
N ASP A 87 -21.29 11.59 4.70
CA ASP A 87 -20.91 12.82 5.41
C ASP A 87 -20.15 13.81 4.52
N GLY A 88 -19.45 13.32 3.50
CA GLY A 88 -18.80 14.15 2.48
C GLY A 88 -19.76 14.70 1.40
N ASP A 89 -21.00 14.21 1.32
CA ASP A 89 -21.96 14.63 0.29
C ASP A 89 -22.81 15.82 0.79
N TRP A 90 -22.13 16.95 1.03
CA TRP A 90 -22.79 18.20 1.41
C TRP A 90 -23.65 18.74 0.28
N LYS A 91 -24.77 19.32 0.63
CA LYS A 91 -25.65 20.01 -0.31
C LYS A 91 -25.68 21.49 0.02
N HIS A 92 -25.84 22.33 -1.02
CA HIS A 92 -25.98 23.76 -0.90
C HIS A 92 -24.80 24.48 -0.21
N ASP A 93 -23.61 23.86 -0.19
CA ASP A 93 -22.40 24.48 0.29
C ASP A 93 -21.87 25.53 -0.70
N PRO A 94 -21.23 26.61 -0.24
CA PRO A 94 -20.59 27.60 -1.08
C PRO A 94 -19.27 27.03 -1.67
N THR A 95 -18.73 27.71 -2.69
CA THR A 95 -17.36 27.44 -3.13
C THR A 95 -16.37 27.69 -1.99
N TRP A 96 -15.38 26.82 -1.81
CA TRP A 96 -14.35 26.99 -0.79
C TRP A 96 -13.69 28.37 -0.88
N GLY A 97 -13.62 29.08 0.24
CA GLY A 97 -13.09 30.43 0.32
C GLY A 97 -14.10 31.54 0.01
N ASP A 98 -15.39 31.23 -0.17
CA ASP A 98 -16.43 32.26 -0.35
C ASP A 98 -16.60 33.10 0.91
N ASN A 99 -16.35 34.40 0.80
CA ASN A 99 -16.43 35.37 1.87
C ASN A 99 -17.72 36.23 1.79
N ASP A 100 -18.84 35.69 1.30
CA ASP A 100 -20.13 36.37 1.39
C ASP A 100 -20.39 36.72 2.85
N PRO A 101 -20.82 37.97 3.14
CA PRO A 101 -21.11 38.42 4.48
C PRO A 101 -22.08 37.53 5.27
N LYS A 102 -22.92 36.73 4.61
CA LYS A 102 -23.82 35.81 5.30
C LYS A 102 -23.10 34.66 6.00
N TYR A 103 -21.84 34.34 5.60
CA TYR A 103 -21.00 33.32 6.23
C TYR A 103 -20.01 33.88 7.24
N GLN A 104 -19.90 35.21 7.34
CA GLN A 104 -19.03 35.86 8.33
C GLN A 104 -19.59 35.72 9.72
N MET A 105 -18.78 35.23 10.65
CA MET A 105 -19.18 35.05 12.05
C MET A 105 -18.84 36.27 12.88
N GLU A 106 -19.71 36.57 13.85
CA GLU A 106 -19.50 37.61 14.88
C GLU A 106 -18.75 37.03 16.09
N LYS A 107 -17.66 37.67 16.51
CA LYS A 107 -16.96 37.27 17.74
C LYS A 107 -17.75 37.74 18.96
N VAL A 108 -18.33 36.84 19.72
CA VAL A 108 -19.20 37.13 20.88
C VAL A 108 -18.55 36.84 22.23
N GLY A 109 -17.32 36.20 22.19
CA GLY A 109 -16.54 35.93 23.39
C GLY A 109 -15.09 35.56 23.04
N ASP A 110 -14.28 35.25 24.04
CA ASP A 110 -12.94 34.72 23.81
C ASP A 110 -13.08 33.35 23.18
N ASN A 111 -12.55 33.20 21.93
CA ASN A 111 -12.65 31.98 21.12
C ASN A 111 -14.09 31.48 20.87
N LEU A 112 -15.11 32.36 21.04
CA LEU A 112 -16.51 32.04 20.80
C LEU A 112 -17.07 32.94 19.69
N TRP A 113 -17.61 32.27 18.65
CA TRP A 113 -18.11 32.90 17.43
C TRP A 113 -19.59 32.58 17.22
N ARG A 114 -20.33 33.48 16.55
CA ARG A 114 -21.75 33.32 16.27
C ARG A 114 -22.08 33.56 14.82
N LEU A 115 -22.78 32.62 14.19
CA LEU A 115 -23.37 32.75 12.86
C LEU A 115 -24.89 32.99 12.98
N GLU A 116 -25.43 33.89 12.18
CA GLU A 116 -26.88 34.13 12.12
C GLU A 116 -27.45 33.41 10.87
N ILE A 117 -28.32 32.41 11.08
CA ILE A 117 -29.08 31.76 10.01
C ILE A 117 -30.41 32.47 9.87
N THR A 118 -30.53 33.38 8.89
CA THR A 118 -31.69 34.23 8.68
C THR A 118 -32.76 33.55 7.83
N ASP A 119 -34.03 33.84 8.12
CA ASP A 119 -35.22 33.39 7.37
C ASP A 119 -35.36 31.86 7.29
N GLY A 120 -34.74 31.11 8.23
CA GLY A 120 -34.80 29.66 8.35
C GLY A 120 -33.91 28.91 7.35
N LEU A 121 -33.84 27.59 7.53
CA LEU A 121 -32.96 26.69 6.77
C LEU A 121 -33.19 26.77 5.25
N LYS A 122 -34.48 26.74 4.84
CA LYS A 122 -34.84 26.72 3.41
C LYS A 122 -34.37 27.97 2.66
N ALA A 123 -34.51 29.14 3.27
CA ALA A 123 -34.09 30.40 2.63
C ALA A 123 -32.58 30.59 2.67
N TYR A 124 -31.95 30.26 3.81
CA TYR A 124 -30.52 30.44 3.99
C TYR A 124 -29.68 29.53 3.07
N TYR A 125 -30.01 28.24 2.99
CA TYR A 125 -29.30 27.28 2.15
C TYR A 125 -29.88 27.14 0.72
N GLY A 126 -31.10 27.70 0.48
CA GLY A 126 -31.71 27.60 -0.85
C GLY A 126 -32.29 26.21 -1.18
N LEU A 127 -32.84 25.52 -0.17
CA LEU A 127 -33.36 24.17 -0.29
C LEU A 127 -34.52 24.10 -1.31
N ALA A 128 -34.57 23.01 -2.08
CA ALA A 128 -35.66 22.70 -2.96
C ALA A 128 -36.93 22.26 -2.20
N GLU A 129 -38.07 22.24 -2.89
CA GLU A 129 -39.34 21.79 -2.27
C GLU A 129 -39.26 20.26 -2.03
N GLY A 130 -39.48 19.83 -0.79
CA GLY A 130 -39.41 18.41 -0.36
C GLY A 130 -38.04 17.95 0.08
N GLU A 131 -37.02 18.78 0.01
CA GLU A 131 -35.71 18.49 0.53
C GLU A 131 -35.70 18.66 2.05
N THR A 132 -35.21 17.62 2.77
CA THR A 132 -35.21 17.60 4.25
C THR A 132 -33.78 17.54 4.75
N VAL A 133 -33.38 18.57 5.53
CA VAL A 133 -32.08 18.60 6.21
C VAL A 133 -32.14 17.71 7.45
N THR A 134 -31.12 16.91 7.63
CA THR A 134 -30.89 16.09 8.83
C THR A 134 -29.75 16.62 9.68
N ARG A 135 -28.76 17.26 9.07
CA ARG A 135 -27.59 17.85 9.76
C ARG A 135 -27.17 19.15 9.07
N LEU A 136 -26.64 20.08 9.86
CA LEU A 136 -25.85 21.20 9.36
C LEU A 136 -24.39 20.80 9.39
N ALA A 137 -23.65 21.12 8.33
CA ALA A 137 -22.25 20.81 8.18
C ALA A 137 -21.39 22.08 8.17
N PHE A 138 -20.23 22.04 8.82
CA PHE A 138 -19.38 23.21 9.01
C PHE A 138 -17.89 22.85 8.91
N VAL A 139 -17.13 23.75 8.26
CA VAL A 139 -15.69 23.95 8.49
C VAL A 139 -15.52 25.45 8.78
N PHE A 140 -14.91 25.81 9.89
CA PHE A 140 -14.69 27.22 10.23
C PHE A 140 -13.27 27.61 9.82
N ARG A 141 -13.11 28.81 9.22
CA ARG A 141 -11.85 29.22 8.63
C ARG A 141 -11.60 30.71 8.72
N THR A 142 -10.35 31.13 8.57
CA THR A 142 -9.97 32.52 8.37
C THR A 142 -10.39 33.03 6.98
N GLU A 143 -10.39 34.37 6.78
CA GLU A 143 -10.84 35.04 5.55
C GLU A 143 -10.06 34.58 4.31
N ASP A 144 -8.73 34.56 4.38
CA ASP A 144 -7.87 34.16 3.25
C ASP A 144 -7.43 32.71 3.39
N VAL A 145 -8.06 31.83 2.62
CA VAL A 145 -7.75 30.39 2.57
C VAL A 145 -6.38 30.03 1.95
N ASN A 146 -5.71 31.01 1.31
CA ASN A 146 -4.39 30.82 0.69
C ASN A 146 -3.27 31.51 1.48
N ALA A 147 -3.58 32.19 2.59
CA ALA A 147 -2.57 32.80 3.44
C ALA A 147 -1.67 31.74 4.08
N SER A 148 -0.40 32.09 4.31
CA SER A 148 0.56 31.21 4.98
C SER A 148 0.23 30.96 6.47
N ASP A 149 -0.60 31.82 7.06
CA ASP A 149 -1.07 31.78 8.45
C ASP A 149 -2.59 31.50 8.53
N LYS A 150 -3.14 30.86 7.49
CA LYS A 150 -4.55 30.42 7.49
C LYS A 150 -4.82 29.50 8.66
N GLN A 151 -6.00 29.61 9.21
CA GLN A 151 -6.49 28.77 10.28
C GLN A 151 -7.80 28.09 9.83
N GLU A 152 -8.01 26.87 10.28
CA GLU A 152 -9.16 26.04 9.95
C GLU A 152 -9.56 25.18 11.14
N ALA A 153 -10.85 25.15 11.48
CA ALA A 153 -11.38 24.31 12.54
C ALA A 153 -12.27 23.21 11.98
N LYS A 154 -11.99 22.01 12.46
CA LYS A 154 -12.73 20.76 12.29
C LYS A 154 -12.93 20.10 13.65
N GLU A 155 -13.53 18.91 13.70
CA GLU A 155 -13.52 18.09 14.91
C GLU A 155 -12.09 17.66 15.27
N ALA A 156 -11.91 17.11 16.45
CA ALA A 156 -10.58 16.73 16.95
C ALA A 156 -9.90 15.64 16.10
N ASP A 157 -10.69 14.81 15.45
CA ASP A 157 -10.26 13.74 14.53
C ASP A 157 -9.98 14.22 13.09
N GLY A 158 -10.22 15.51 12.84
CA GLY A 158 -10.05 16.12 11.52
C GLY A 158 -11.26 16.01 10.60
N THR A 159 -12.35 15.35 11.05
CA THR A 159 -13.61 15.32 10.33
C THR A 159 -14.32 16.68 10.36
N ASP A 160 -15.28 16.87 9.46
CA ASP A 160 -16.08 18.07 9.42
C ASP A 160 -17.02 18.13 10.64
N ILE A 161 -17.41 19.34 11.04
CA ILE A 161 -18.24 19.58 12.23
C ILE A 161 -19.71 19.49 11.83
N PHE A 162 -20.48 18.62 12.50
CA PHE A 162 -21.90 18.44 12.23
C PHE A 162 -22.77 18.82 13.41
N TYR A 163 -23.86 19.56 13.14
CA TYR A 163 -24.97 19.78 14.09
C TYR A 163 -26.16 18.95 13.62
N HIS A 164 -26.52 17.92 14.36
CA HIS A 164 -27.68 17.07 14.08
C HIS A 164 -28.98 17.76 14.45
N LEU A 165 -29.96 17.78 13.53
CA LEU A 165 -31.28 18.28 13.83
C LEU A 165 -32.04 17.26 14.68
N TYR A 166 -32.68 17.75 15.75
CA TYR A 166 -33.49 16.89 16.60
C TYR A 166 -34.79 16.47 15.91
N GLU A 167 -35.40 15.39 16.36
CA GLU A 167 -36.75 15.03 15.97
C GLU A 167 -37.75 15.96 16.67
N PRO A 168 -38.91 16.28 16.05
CA PRO A 168 -39.98 17.06 16.68
C PRO A 168 -40.51 16.36 17.92
N GLY A 169 -40.81 17.17 19.01
CA GLY A 169 -41.33 16.67 20.26
C GLY A 169 -40.43 16.96 21.45
N LEU A 170 -40.56 16.18 22.52
CA LEU A 170 -39.76 16.32 23.72
C LEU A 170 -38.33 15.81 23.46
N ASN A 171 -37.34 16.68 23.64
CA ASN A 171 -35.92 16.39 23.59
C ASN A 171 -35.24 16.91 24.85
N VAL A 172 -34.13 16.28 25.24
CA VAL A 172 -33.25 16.71 26.33
C VAL A 172 -31.80 16.73 25.95
N VAL A 173 -31.00 17.56 26.59
CA VAL A 173 -29.54 17.56 26.46
C VAL A 173 -28.90 17.88 27.80
N ILE A 174 -27.86 17.11 28.16
CA ILE A 174 -26.95 17.43 29.25
C ILE A 174 -25.93 18.45 28.71
N THR A 175 -25.94 19.65 29.27
CA THR A 175 -25.12 20.77 28.79
C THR A 175 -23.78 20.87 29.53
N SER A 176 -23.68 20.26 30.71
CA SER A 176 -22.43 20.13 31.50
C SER A 176 -22.55 18.98 32.50
N PRO A 177 -21.46 18.26 32.78
CA PRO A 177 -20.21 18.19 32.02
C PRO A 177 -20.37 17.45 30.72
N SER A 178 -19.29 17.36 29.94
CA SER A 178 -19.24 16.55 28.74
C SER A 178 -19.24 15.06 29.05
N ASP A 179 -19.67 14.24 28.11
CA ASP A 179 -19.46 12.79 28.17
C ASP A 179 -17.95 12.45 28.16
N GLY A 180 -17.58 11.37 28.84
CA GLY A 180 -16.18 10.88 28.89
C GLY A 180 -15.24 11.73 29.77
N VAL A 181 -15.73 12.67 30.56
CA VAL A 181 -14.89 13.45 31.50
C VAL A 181 -14.19 12.51 32.50
N MET A 182 -12.89 12.72 32.67
CA MET A 182 -12.07 12.02 33.65
C MET A 182 -11.70 12.93 34.82
N ILE A 183 -11.74 12.39 36.04
CA ILE A 183 -11.25 13.04 37.27
C ILE A 183 -10.28 12.11 37.98
N SER A 184 -9.21 12.63 38.57
CA SER A 184 -8.18 11.90 39.31
C SER A 184 -8.23 12.11 40.84
N GLU A 185 -9.08 13.05 41.32
CA GLU A 185 -9.27 13.34 42.74
C GLU A 185 -10.75 13.66 43.06
N ASN A 186 -11.09 13.69 44.33
CA ASN A 186 -12.44 14.10 44.75
C ASN A 186 -12.80 15.44 44.12
N THR A 187 -13.81 15.44 43.28
CA THR A 187 -14.19 16.62 42.50
C THR A 187 -15.66 16.92 42.66
N THR A 188 -15.98 18.21 42.91
CA THR A 188 -17.34 18.69 42.92
C THR A 188 -17.71 19.19 41.51
N LEU A 189 -18.67 18.52 40.86
CA LEU A 189 -19.17 18.88 39.54
C LEU A 189 -20.59 19.41 39.59
N THR A 190 -20.87 20.39 38.74
CA THR A 190 -22.23 20.91 38.51
C THR A 190 -22.74 20.29 37.20
N PHE A 191 -23.88 19.61 37.31
CA PHE A 191 -24.59 18.99 36.21
C PHE A 191 -25.70 19.93 35.75
N THR A 192 -25.74 20.28 34.48
CA THR A 192 -26.78 21.14 33.90
C THR A 192 -27.39 20.43 32.70
N GLY A 193 -28.73 20.58 32.59
CA GLY A 193 -29.45 19.98 31.46
C GLY A 193 -30.62 20.84 31.02
N GLU A 194 -30.99 20.71 29.77
CA GLU A 194 -32.06 21.47 29.13
C GLU A 194 -33.06 20.54 28.45
N SER A 195 -34.31 21.01 28.35
CA SER A 195 -35.40 20.35 27.63
C SER A 195 -35.97 21.25 26.56
N SER A 196 -36.45 20.69 25.46
CA SER A 196 -37.05 21.42 24.33
C SER A 196 -38.39 22.09 24.68
N GLN A 197 -39.05 21.66 25.76
CA GLN A 197 -40.30 22.16 26.23
C GLN A 197 -40.44 21.99 27.75
N ASP A 198 -41.44 22.60 28.39
CA ASP A 198 -41.73 22.41 29.80
C ASP A 198 -41.99 20.93 30.11
N ALA A 199 -41.18 20.34 30.97
CA ALA A 199 -41.23 18.93 31.35
C ALA A 199 -40.92 18.75 32.85
N ASP A 200 -41.28 17.58 33.39
CA ASP A 200 -40.74 17.12 34.64
C ASP A 200 -39.37 16.52 34.36
N LEU A 201 -38.27 17.15 34.84
CA LEU A 201 -36.90 16.78 34.59
C LEU A 201 -36.32 16.12 35.83
N GLU A 202 -35.53 15.05 35.61
CA GLU A 202 -34.80 14.35 36.65
C GLU A 202 -33.39 14.00 36.23
N PHE A 203 -32.39 14.40 37.01
CA PHE A 203 -31.07 13.81 36.98
C PHE A 203 -31.01 12.57 37.86
N THR A 204 -30.59 11.44 37.31
CA THR A 204 -30.16 10.28 38.07
C THR A 204 -28.67 10.13 37.88
N ILE A 205 -27.90 10.16 38.97
CA ILE A 205 -26.44 9.97 38.97
C ILE A 205 -26.14 8.69 39.71
N GLU A 206 -25.72 7.66 38.98
CA GLU A 206 -25.35 6.36 39.50
C GLU A 206 -23.85 6.28 39.56
N GLY A 207 -23.28 6.14 40.74
CA GLY A 207 -21.84 5.97 40.97
C GLY A 207 -21.48 4.55 41.42
N PRO A 208 -20.20 4.32 41.76
CA PRO A 208 -19.73 3.07 42.34
C PRO A 208 -20.54 2.70 43.61
N ALA A 209 -20.57 1.41 43.93
CA ALA A 209 -21.46 0.86 44.99
C ALA A 209 -21.31 1.54 46.35
N ASP A 210 -20.16 2.02 46.70
CA ASP A 210 -19.88 2.76 47.96
C ASP A 210 -20.30 4.24 47.90
N TRP A 211 -20.52 4.81 46.71
CA TRP A 211 -21.07 6.13 46.52
C TRP A 211 -22.61 6.10 46.33
N GLY A 212 -23.10 5.11 45.58
CA GLY A 212 -24.51 4.83 45.35
C GLY A 212 -25.15 5.71 44.28
N THR A 213 -26.46 5.90 44.37
CA THR A 213 -27.28 6.71 43.42
C THR A 213 -27.75 7.99 44.07
N LYS A 214 -27.71 9.12 43.33
CA LYS A 214 -28.28 10.42 43.70
C LYS A 214 -29.28 10.83 42.64
N THR A 215 -30.35 11.46 43.07
CA THR A 215 -31.38 12.00 42.19
C THR A 215 -31.70 13.46 42.55
N GLU A 216 -31.95 14.29 41.56
CA GLU A 216 -32.47 15.64 41.68
C GLU A 216 -33.53 15.85 40.61
N SER A 217 -34.64 16.47 40.94
CA SER A 217 -35.77 16.65 40.01
C SER A 217 -36.41 18.05 40.13
N VAL A 218 -36.93 18.53 39.00
CA VAL A 218 -37.71 19.76 38.90
C VAL A 218 -38.93 19.52 38.02
N THR A 219 -40.07 20.13 38.37
CA THR A 219 -41.34 19.94 37.62
C THR A 219 -41.64 21.13 36.74
N ALA A 220 -42.22 20.90 35.58
CA ALA A 220 -42.63 21.90 34.61
C ALA A 220 -41.55 22.97 34.34
N ALA A 221 -40.37 22.49 33.98
CA ALA A 221 -39.20 23.34 33.72
C ALA A 221 -38.58 22.99 32.38
N THR A 222 -37.80 23.90 31.80
CA THR A 222 -36.98 23.69 30.59
C THR A 222 -35.50 23.53 30.91
N SER A 223 -35.11 23.60 32.20
CA SER A 223 -33.74 23.38 32.63
C SER A 223 -33.65 22.81 34.03
N ILE A 224 -32.59 22.11 34.33
CA ILE A 224 -32.28 21.57 35.66
C ILE A 224 -30.80 21.72 35.95
N GLU A 225 -30.46 22.00 37.22
CA GLU A 225 -29.08 22.07 37.69
C GLU A 225 -28.94 21.31 39.01
N THR A 226 -27.86 20.53 39.16
CA THR A 226 -27.51 19.92 40.44
C THR A 226 -26.01 19.88 40.63
N THR A 227 -25.53 19.87 41.86
CA THR A 227 -24.10 19.81 42.18
C THR A 227 -23.84 18.60 43.09
N GLN A 228 -22.89 17.76 42.71
CA GLN A 228 -22.52 16.58 43.47
C GLN A 228 -21.00 16.49 43.61
N GLU A 229 -20.53 16.01 44.74
CA GLU A 229 -19.12 15.65 44.96
C GLU A 229 -18.93 14.18 44.66
N LEU A 230 -18.07 13.86 43.65
CA LEU A 230 -17.70 12.52 43.27
C LEU A 230 -16.48 12.10 44.09
N THR A 231 -16.65 11.06 44.95
CA THR A 231 -15.63 10.69 45.97
C THR A 231 -15.17 9.23 45.91
N ALA A 232 -15.78 8.40 45.07
CA ALA A 232 -15.41 7.00 44.91
C ALA A 232 -14.84 6.75 43.52
N GLN A 233 -13.75 6.02 43.43
CA GLN A 233 -13.15 5.65 42.16
C GLN A 233 -14.04 4.67 41.39
N GLY A 234 -14.28 4.93 40.12
CA GLY A 234 -15.12 4.13 39.23
C GLY A 234 -15.95 4.99 38.29
N THR A 235 -16.78 4.37 37.50
CA THR A 235 -17.63 5.03 36.51
C THR A 235 -18.89 5.55 37.18
N TYR A 236 -19.23 6.78 36.84
CA TYR A 236 -20.51 7.43 37.18
C TYR A 236 -21.33 7.57 35.89
N THR A 237 -22.55 7.06 35.90
CA THR A 237 -23.53 7.26 34.83
C THR A 237 -24.50 8.36 35.21
N ILE A 238 -24.60 9.39 34.42
CA ILE A 238 -25.45 10.55 34.63
C ILE A 238 -26.55 10.52 33.57
N THR A 239 -27.78 10.29 33.99
CA THR A 239 -28.98 10.29 33.17
C THR A 239 -29.86 11.46 33.44
N LEU A 240 -30.14 12.26 32.40
CA LEU A 240 -31.20 13.28 32.41
C LEU A 240 -32.44 12.68 31.76
N SER A 241 -33.52 12.60 32.50
CA SER A 241 -34.82 12.14 32.00
C SER A 241 -35.83 13.29 32.02
N ALA A 242 -36.73 13.34 31.06
CA ALA A 242 -37.83 14.30 30.95
C ALA A 242 -39.13 13.57 30.64
N VAL A 243 -40.21 14.10 31.24
CA VAL A 243 -41.62 13.66 31.02
C VAL A 243 -42.50 14.88 30.81
N SER A 244 -43.20 14.94 29.68
CA SER A 244 -44.20 15.97 29.37
C SER A 244 -45.47 15.33 28.81
N GLY A 245 -46.47 15.12 29.68
CA GLY A 245 -47.67 14.38 29.34
C GLY A 245 -47.40 12.90 29.08
N GLU A 246 -47.54 12.43 27.83
CA GLU A 246 -47.20 11.07 27.38
C GLU A 246 -45.83 10.97 26.72
N GLU A 247 -45.19 12.09 26.46
CA GLU A 247 -43.85 12.13 25.86
C GLU A 247 -42.77 11.92 26.93
N THR A 248 -41.74 11.15 26.58
CA THR A 248 -40.56 10.93 27.42
C THR A 248 -39.32 11.09 26.59
N ALA A 249 -38.26 11.62 27.16
CA ALA A 249 -36.94 11.71 26.57
C ALA A 249 -35.87 11.49 27.65
N SER A 250 -34.71 10.93 27.25
CA SER A 250 -33.57 10.78 28.15
C SER A 250 -32.25 10.86 27.40
N GLN A 251 -31.22 11.35 28.10
CA GLN A 251 -29.83 11.29 27.65
C GLN A 251 -28.95 10.84 28.81
N SER A 252 -27.94 10.04 28.52
CA SER A 252 -26.96 9.62 29.51
C SER A 252 -25.55 9.98 29.07
N ILE A 253 -24.70 10.35 30.03
CA ILE A 253 -23.27 10.56 29.87
C ILE A 253 -22.52 9.77 30.97
N SER A 254 -21.23 9.53 30.77
CA SER A 254 -20.37 8.86 31.72
C SER A 254 -19.23 9.76 32.18
N ILE A 255 -18.88 9.65 33.46
CA ILE A 255 -17.70 10.28 34.05
C ILE A 255 -16.87 9.19 34.72
N LEU A 256 -15.58 9.17 34.46
CA LEU A 256 -14.68 8.25 35.14
C LEU A 256 -13.91 8.97 36.25
N TYR A 257 -14.04 8.49 37.48
CA TYR A 257 -13.06 8.76 38.52
C TYR A 257 -11.99 7.67 38.46
N GLU A 258 -10.87 8.01 37.84
CA GLU A 258 -9.81 7.07 37.57
C GLU A 258 -9.06 6.62 38.84
N LYS A 259 -8.64 5.35 38.88
CA LYS A 259 -7.66 4.87 39.85
C LYS A 259 -6.25 5.35 39.46
N PRO A 260 -5.33 5.54 40.40
CA PRO A 260 -3.93 5.78 40.07
C PRO A 260 -3.38 4.67 39.15
N THR A 261 -2.48 5.02 38.25
CA THR A 261 -1.76 4.02 37.41
C THR A 261 -0.99 3.06 38.34
N GLU A 262 -1.18 1.77 38.16
CA GLU A 262 -0.46 0.74 38.90
C GLU A 262 0.88 0.45 38.22
N TYR A 263 1.97 0.55 39.00
CA TYR A 263 3.31 0.26 38.50
C TYR A 263 3.65 -1.21 38.76
N ALA A 264 3.70 -2.00 37.69
CA ALA A 264 3.95 -3.42 37.75
C ALA A 264 4.76 -3.89 36.54
N GLU A 265 5.63 -4.87 36.73
CA GLU A 265 6.38 -5.51 35.65
C GLU A 265 5.44 -6.23 34.70
N MET A 266 5.69 -6.08 33.39
CA MET A 266 4.92 -6.77 32.34
C MET A 266 5.16 -8.29 32.43
N PRO A 267 4.10 -9.13 32.28
CA PRO A 267 4.24 -10.58 32.29
C PRO A 267 5.25 -11.09 31.26
N GLU A 268 6.07 -12.08 31.62
CA GLU A 268 7.12 -12.64 30.74
C GLU A 268 6.60 -13.22 29.40
N TRP A 269 5.32 -13.60 29.33
CA TRP A 269 4.74 -14.15 28.10
C TRP A 269 4.34 -13.06 27.09
N MET A 270 4.34 -11.79 27.51
CA MET A 270 3.99 -10.63 26.69
C MET A 270 5.23 -9.96 26.10
N GLN A 271 5.04 -9.37 24.95
CA GLN A 271 5.94 -8.40 24.31
C GLN A 271 5.12 -7.17 23.88
N GLU A 272 5.75 -6.10 23.49
CA GLU A 272 5.07 -4.91 22.99
C GLU A 272 4.14 -5.25 21.80
N GLY A 273 2.96 -4.61 21.75
CA GLY A 273 1.89 -4.88 20.80
C GLY A 273 0.88 -5.91 21.29
N ILE A 274 0.26 -6.60 20.35
CA ILE A 274 -0.84 -7.55 20.57
C ILE A 274 -0.28 -8.93 20.91
N ASN A 275 -0.72 -9.50 22.04
CA ASN A 275 -0.36 -10.85 22.49
C ASN A 275 -1.62 -11.66 22.76
N TYR A 276 -1.60 -12.95 22.47
CA TYR A 276 -2.71 -13.85 22.75
C TYR A 276 -2.25 -15.19 23.30
N ASN A 277 -2.91 -15.62 24.39
CA ASN A 277 -2.72 -16.95 24.96
C ASN A 277 -3.98 -17.80 24.69
N PRO A 278 -3.95 -18.75 23.74
CA PRO A 278 -5.11 -19.52 23.35
C PRO A 278 -5.60 -20.50 24.42
N GLU A 279 -4.72 -20.96 25.33
CA GLU A 279 -5.10 -21.88 26.38
C GLU A 279 -6.02 -21.21 27.43
N THR A 280 -5.78 -19.94 27.70
CA THR A 280 -6.54 -19.16 28.71
C THR A 280 -7.54 -18.21 28.09
N LYS A 281 -7.51 -18.02 26.76
CA LYS A 281 -8.23 -16.98 26.01
C LYS A 281 -7.94 -15.58 26.57
N THR A 282 -6.67 -15.34 26.91
CA THR A 282 -6.22 -14.07 27.46
C THR A 282 -5.54 -13.26 26.38
N VAL A 283 -6.01 -12.03 26.19
CA VAL A 283 -5.37 -11.00 25.37
C VAL A 283 -4.42 -10.22 26.28
N GLY A 284 -3.21 -9.98 25.80
CA GLY A 284 -2.25 -9.06 26.40
C GLY A 284 -1.96 -7.92 25.42
N LEU A 285 -2.25 -6.68 25.80
CA LEU A 285 -1.88 -5.49 25.03
C LEU A 285 -0.74 -4.77 25.73
N ALA A 286 0.29 -4.39 24.99
CA ALA A 286 1.44 -3.67 25.55
C ALA A 286 1.90 -2.54 24.62
N PHE A 287 1.86 -1.32 25.14
CA PHE A 287 2.06 -0.08 24.39
C PHE A 287 3.16 0.78 25.01
N ARG A 288 4.20 1.11 24.26
CA ARG A 288 5.31 1.96 24.71
C ARG A 288 4.94 3.43 24.57
N ALA A 289 4.84 4.16 25.68
CA ALA A 289 4.51 5.58 25.73
C ALA A 289 5.34 6.29 26.85
N PRO A 290 6.64 6.59 26.58
CA PRO A 290 7.62 6.94 27.64
C PRO A 290 7.31 8.22 28.42
N HIS A 291 6.58 9.18 27.86
CA HIS A 291 6.31 10.47 28.51
C HIS A 291 4.86 10.63 29.02
N ASN A 292 4.06 9.56 28.91
CA ASN A 292 2.63 9.59 29.29
C ASN A 292 2.43 9.02 30.69
N GLU A 293 1.31 9.37 31.33
CA GLU A 293 0.99 9.01 32.71
C GLU A 293 -0.11 7.97 32.82
N SER A 294 -1.03 7.88 31.86
CA SER A 294 -2.11 6.91 31.85
C SER A 294 -2.49 6.44 30.45
N VAL A 295 -2.86 5.16 30.32
CA VAL A 295 -3.39 4.61 29.08
C VAL A 295 -4.59 3.72 29.43
N PHE A 296 -5.67 3.87 28.66
CA PHE A 296 -6.85 3.01 28.71
C PHE A 296 -7.02 2.28 27.39
N VAL A 297 -7.70 1.15 27.40
CA VAL A 297 -8.08 0.43 26.19
C VAL A 297 -9.58 0.59 25.98
N LEU A 298 -9.97 1.08 24.82
CA LEU A 298 -11.35 1.22 24.37
C LEU A 298 -11.55 0.32 23.15
N GLY A 299 -12.65 -0.42 23.08
CA GLY A 299 -12.93 -1.30 21.94
C GLY A 299 -14.26 -2.02 22.05
N ASP A 300 -14.61 -2.79 21.02
CA ASP A 300 -15.86 -3.54 20.93
C ASP A 300 -16.06 -4.50 22.09
N PHE A 301 -14.98 -5.10 22.61
CA PHE A 301 -15.00 -6.04 23.73
C PHE A 301 -15.43 -5.39 25.07
N ASN A 302 -15.40 -4.09 25.18
CA ASN A 302 -15.91 -3.33 26.34
C ASN A 302 -16.96 -2.27 25.96
N ASN A 303 -17.56 -2.40 24.76
CA ASN A 303 -18.52 -1.43 24.20
C ASN A 303 -17.99 0.00 24.23
N TRP A 304 -16.69 0.19 23.96
CA TRP A 304 -16.01 1.49 23.97
C TRP A 304 -16.17 2.29 25.27
N THR A 305 -16.47 1.58 26.39
CA THR A 305 -16.74 2.18 27.67
C THR A 305 -15.45 2.44 28.43
N LEU A 306 -15.23 3.70 28.81
CA LEU A 306 -14.12 4.14 29.64
C LEU A 306 -14.30 3.63 31.08
N SER A 307 -13.42 2.75 31.54
CA SER A 307 -13.49 2.16 32.88
C SER A 307 -12.12 1.83 33.46
N ASN A 308 -12.04 1.79 34.80
CA ASN A 308 -10.83 1.39 35.52
C ASN A 308 -10.41 -0.07 35.30
N GLU A 309 -11.28 -0.93 34.78
CA GLU A 309 -10.98 -2.32 34.44
C GLU A 309 -10.03 -2.39 33.23
N TYR A 310 -10.19 -1.46 32.30
CA TYR A 310 -9.37 -1.37 31.09
C TYR A 310 -8.30 -0.29 31.16
N LYS A 311 -7.98 0.22 32.37
CA LYS A 311 -6.81 1.04 32.61
C LYS A 311 -5.56 0.16 32.66
N MET A 312 -4.57 0.47 31.84
CA MET A 312 -3.32 -0.29 31.74
C MET A 312 -2.42 -0.06 32.97
N ASN A 313 -1.70 -1.10 33.37
CA ASN A 313 -0.57 -1.00 34.30
C ASN A 313 0.63 -0.37 33.57
N CYS A 314 1.56 0.22 34.30
CA CYS A 314 2.79 0.77 33.77
C CYS A 314 4.00 -0.02 34.26
N TRP A 315 4.81 -0.50 33.32
CA TRP A 315 6.15 -1.02 33.62
C TRP A 315 7.20 0.01 33.30
N GLU A 316 7.81 0.58 34.33
CA GLU A 316 8.98 1.45 34.14
C GLU A 316 10.21 0.55 33.98
N THR A 317 10.86 0.65 32.83
CA THR A 317 12.06 -0.10 32.51
C THR A 317 13.12 0.82 31.92
N ARG A 318 14.32 0.27 31.69
CA ARG A 318 15.45 1.00 31.11
C ARG A 318 15.94 0.28 29.88
N VAL A 319 16.16 1.02 28.81
CA VAL A 319 16.71 0.52 27.55
C VAL A 319 18.03 1.20 27.24
N THR A 320 18.91 0.48 26.58
CA THR A 320 20.17 1.02 26.04
C THR A 320 19.95 1.36 24.58
N ASN A 321 19.95 2.65 24.27
CA ASN A 321 19.83 3.11 22.88
C ASN A 321 21.12 2.78 22.13
N PRO A 322 21.05 2.05 21.01
CA PRO A 322 22.23 1.81 20.19
C PRO A 322 22.75 3.12 19.63
N THR A 323 24.04 3.22 19.44
CA THR A 323 24.67 4.34 18.75
C THR A 323 25.18 3.89 17.38
N SER A 324 24.92 4.68 16.37
CA SER A 324 25.46 4.48 15.02
C SER A 324 26.91 4.96 14.90
N ASN A 325 27.40 5.76 15.83
CA ASN A 325 28.80 6.15 15.88
C ASN A 325 29.60 5.20 16.81
N PRO A 326 30.53 4.39 16.29
CA PRO A 326 31.26 3.39 17.08
C PRO A 326 32.17 4.00 18.16
N ASP A 327 32.47 5.30 18.12
CA ASP A 327 33.26 6.01 19.11
C ASP A 327 32.43 6.54 20.29
N ASP A 328 31.09 6.51 20.19
CA ASP A 328 30.18 6.99 21.21
C ASP A 328 29.81 5.88 22.21
N THR A 329 29.58 6.29 23.46
CA THR A 329 28.99 5.36 24.44
C THR A 329 27.49 5.31 24.28
N PRO A 330 26.87 4.11 24.14
CA PRO A 330 25.42 3.98 24.11
C PRO A 330 24.75 4.66 25.30
N ALA A 331 23.70 5.43 25.02
CA ALA A 331 22.91 6.13 26.03
C ALA A 331 21.83 5.21 26.63
N GLU A 332 21.57 5.34 27.92
CA GLU A 332 20.43 4.68 28.57
C GLU A 332 19.26 5.65 28.68
N SER A 333 18.05 5.16 28.45
CA SER A 333 16.80 5.91 28.61
C SER A 333 15.82 5.11 29.49
N ASP A 334 15.12 5.81 30.37
CA ASP A 334 13.98 5.25 31.06
C ASP A 334 12.78 5.17 30.10
N VAL A 335 12.04 4.07 30.14
CA VAL A 335 10.91 3.81 29.27
C VAL A 335 9.71 3.36 30.08
N LYS A 336 8.51 3.83 29.72
CA LYS A 336 7.24 3.35 30.22
C LYS A 336 6.59 2.48 29.17
N ILE A 337 6.25 1.23 29.53
CA ILE A 337 5.45 0.31 28.74
C ILE A 337 4.15 0.09 29.50
N PHE A 338 3.05 0.54 28.93
CA PHE A 338 1.72 0.31 29.46
C PHE A 338 1.22 -1.07 28.99
N TRP A 339 0.65 -1.87 29.90
CA TRP A 339 0.21 -3.22 29.57
C TRP A 339 -1.09 -3.59 30.31
N LEU A 340 -1.90 -4.42 29.66
CA LEU A 340 -3.16 -4.93 30.19
C LEU A 340 -3.38 -6.37 29.73
N GLU A 341 -3.87 -7.21 30.64
CA GLU A 341 -4.38 -8.55 30.34
C GLU A 341 -5.90 -8.56 30.57
N PHE A 342 -6.64 -9.09 29.61
CA PHE A 342 -8.08 -9.32 29.75
C PHE A 342 -8.51 -10.59 29.01
N ARG A 343 -9.66 -11.13 29.35
CA ARG A 343 -10.19 -12.32 28.69
C ARG A 343 -11.15 -11.90 27.59
N ILE A 344 -11.19 -12.72 26.53
CA ILE A 344 -12.13 -12.57 25.43
C ILE A 344 -12.94 -13.86 25.29
N ASP A 345 -14.25 -13.73 25.04
CA ASP A 345 -15.14 -14.90 24.96
C ASP A 345 -15.00 -15.61 23.62
N ASP A 346 -14.98 -14.85 22.53
CA ASP A 346 -14.86 -15.36 21.16
C ASP A 346 -13.58 -14.83 20.49
N PRO A 347 -12.48 -15.57 20.48
CA PRO A 347 -11.23 -15.15 19.85
C PRO A 347 -11.25 -15.19 18.33
N THR A 348 -12.32 -15.70 17.71
CA THR A 348 -12.46 -15.77 16.25
C THR A 348 -13.17 -14.54 15.68
N GLN A 349 -13.76 -13.72 16.55
CA GLN A 349 -14.34 -12.43 16.16
C GLN A 349 -13.24 -11.37 16.05
N LYS A 350 -13.36 -10.48 15.09
CA LYS A 350 -12.54 -9.27 15.00
C LYS A 350 -13.12 -8.18 15.90
N TYR A 351 -12.27 -7.49 16.64
CA TYR A 351 -12.67 -6.43 17.56
C TYR A 351 -11.91 -5.15 17.24
N ALA A 352 -12.62 -4.08 16.94
CA ALA A 352 -12.02 -2.75 16.80
C ALA A 352 -11.60 -2.20 18.16
N PHE A 353 -10.44 -1.54 18.24
CA PHE A 353 -9.96 -0.93 19.50
C PHE A 353 -8.96 0.21 19.28
N GLN A 354 -8.82 1.04 20.29
CA GLN A 354 -7.82 2.12 20.39
C GLN A 354 -7.30 2.26 21.81
N TYR A 355 -6.14 2.89 21.95
CA TYR A 355 -5.61 3.39 23.23
C TYR A 355 -6.08 4.81 23.46
N LEU A 356 -6.62 5.11 24.66
CA LEU A 356 -6.85 6.47 25.10
C LEU A 356 -5.69 6.87 26.02
N VAL A 357 -4.83 7.76 25.54
CA VAL A 357 -3.60 8.19 26.21
C VAL A 357 -3.87 9.52 26.92
N ASP A 358 -3.54 9.57 28.21
CA ASP A 358 -3.72 10.74 29.11
C ASP A 358 -5.13 11.35 29.01
N GLY A 359 -6.12 10.52 28.71
CA GLY A 359 -7.53 10.91 28.65
C GLY A 359 -7.91 11.81 27.48
N THR A 360 -7.02 12.08 26.55
CA THR A 360 -7.25 13.06 25.47
C THR A 360 -6.94 12.56 24.07
N LYS A 361 -5.96 11.66 23.89
CA LYS A 361 -5.54 11.19 22.58
C LYS A 361 -5.97 9.75 22.36
N LYS A 362 -6.72 9.47 21.31
CA LYS A 362 -6.97 8.11 20.83
C LYS A 362 -5.90 7.73 19.82
N ILE A 363 -5.25 6.63 20.07
CA ILE A 363 -4.09 6.15 19.28
C ILE A 363 -4.35 4.68 18.89
N SER A 364 -4.17 4.35 17.61
CA SER A 364 -4.17 2.97 17.13
C SER A 364 -2.92 2.20 17.61
N ASP A 365 -3.01 0.87 17.65
CA ASP A 365 -1.87 0.03 18.01
C ASP A 365 -0.89 -0.06 16.82
N PRO A 366 0.37 0.33 16.98
CA PRO A 366 1.36 0.27 15.90
C PRO A 366 1.69 -1.16 15.42
N TYR A 367 1.33 -2.18 16.19
CA TYR A 367 1.53 -3.60 15.87
C TYR A 367 0.28 -4.26 15.27
N ALA A 368 -0.80 -3.51 15.08
CA ALA A 368 -2.01 -4.04 14.44
C ALA A 368 -1.74 -4.42 12.98
N THR A 369 -2.38 -5.49 12.54
CA THR A 369 -2.23 -6.06 11.19
C THR A 369 -3.36 -5.67 10.24
N VAL A 370 -4.41 -5.06 10.79
CA VAL A 370 -5.54 -4.44 10.06
C VAL A 370 -5.89 -3.13 10.74
N ILE A 371 -6.05 -2.09 9.94
CA ILE A 371 -6.37 -0.73 10.38
C ILE A 371 -7.65 -0.29 9.68
N LEU A 372 -8.53 0.36 10.41
CA LEU A 372 -9.72 1.01 9.87
C LEU A 372 -9.48 2.52 9.77
N ASP A 373 -9.81 3.10 8.62
CA ASP A 373 -9.70 4.53 8.35
C ASP A 373 -11.10 5.10 8.02
N PRO A 374 -11.64 6.01 8.83
CA PRO A 374 -12.97 6.58 8.60
C PRO A 374 -13.06 7.46 7.35
N ARG A 375 -11.91 7.85 6.76
CA ARG A 375 -11.85 8.75 5.60
C ARG A 375 -11.84 7.99 4.28
N ASP A 376 -11.30 6.77 4.28
CA ASP A 376 -10.94 6.07 3.06
C ASP A 376 -11.58 4.68 2.92
N ASP A 377 -11.96 3.99 4.03
CA ASP A 377 -12.53 2.65 4.00
C ASP A 377 -13.88 2.57 3.27
N GLU A 378 -14.70 3.62 3.33
CA GLU A 378 -15.99 3.65 2.62
C GLU A 378 -15.84 3.58 1.08
N TYR A 379 -14.63 3.88 0.56
CA TYR A 379 -14.31 3.81 -0.87
C TYR A 379 -13.68 2.46 -1.27
N ILE A 380 -13.47 1.52 -0.31
CA ILE A 380 -13.03 0.15 -0.55
C ILE A 380 -14.28 -0.71 -0.71
N GLU A 381 -14.46 -1.25 -1.91
CA GLU A 381 -15.61 -2.11 -2.16
C GLU A 381 -15.46 -3.43 -1.39
N GLU A 382 -16.57 -3.93 -0.81
CA GLU A 382 -16.64 -5.22 -0.10
C GLU A 382 -16.02 -6.39 -0.90
N VAL A 383 -15.99 -6.26 -2.22
CA VAL A 383 -15.39 -7.27 -3.11
C VAL A 383 -13.85 -7.26 -3.10
N ILE A 384 -13.21 -6.18 -2.64
CA ILE A 384 -11.73 -6.10 -2.52
C ILE A 384 -11.27 -6.69 -1.18
N ASP A 385 -11.86 -6.24 -0.07
CA ASP A 385 -11.62 -6.85 1.25
C ASP A 385 -12.94 -7.18 1.96
N PRO A 386 -13.56 -8.33 1.65
CA PRO A 386 -14.82 -8.74 2.25
C PRO A 386 -14.70 -9.09 3.74
N SER A 387 -13.50 -9.09 4.29
CA SER A 387 -13.25 -9.40 5.71
C SER A 387 -13.12 -8.15 6.58
N LEU A 388 -13.09 -6.96 5.97
CA LEU A 388 -12.95 -5.70 6.67
C LEU A 388 -14.18 -5.43 7.54
N PRO A 389 -14.05 -5.20 8.86
CA PRO A 389 -15.16 -4.81 9.69
C PRO A 389 -15.57 -3.35 9.45
N ASP A 390 -16.82 -3.02 9.75
CA ASP A 390 -17.30 -1.65 9.71
C ASP A 390 -16.52 -0.75 10.68
N TYR A 391 -16.28 0.50 10.29
CA TYR A 391 -15.66 1.47 11.18
C TYR A 391 -16.56 1.75 12.40
N PRO A 392 -16.04 1.64 13.65
CA PRO A 392 -16.86 1.81 14.85
C PRO A 392 -17.25 3.28 15.06
N SER A 393 -18.53 3.55 15.38
CA SER A 393 -19.03 4.91 15.63
C SER A 393 -18.38 5.61 16.84
N ALA A 394 -17.73 4.88 17.71
CA ALA A 394 -17.00 5.39 18.87
C ALA A 394 -15.49 5.55 18.60
N GLY A 395 -15.04 5.20 17.41
CA GLY A 395 -13.65 5.39 16.96
C GLY A 395 -13.32 6.87 16.74
N ASP A 396 -12.03 7.15 16.64
CA ASP A 396 -11.51 8.49 16.38
C ASP A 396 -10.17 8.35 15.59
N GLY A 397 -10.12 8.83 14.34
CA GLY A 397 -8.99 8.61 13.46
C GLY A 397 -8.76 7.13 13.14
N LEU A 398 -7.52 6.69 13.05
CA LEU A 398 -7.19 5.30 12.72
C LEU A 398 -7.50 4.35 13.87
N VAL A 399 -8.22 3.26 13.59
CA VAL A 399 -8.66 2.26 14.57
C VAL A 399 -8.02 0.91 14.27
N SER A 400 -7.45 0.27 15.28
CA SER A 400 -6.85 -1.06 15.17
C SER A 400 -7.90 -2.15 15.23
N VAL A 401 -7.67 -3.24 14.49
CA VAL A 401 -8.47 -4.46 14.60
C VAL A 401 -7.67 -5.54 15.33
N LEU A 402 -8.25 -6.05 16.41
CA LEU A 402 -7.74 -7.18 17.15
C LEU A 402 -8.18 -8.47 16.46
N GLU A 403 -7.24 -9.18 15.85
CA GLU A 403 -7.43 -10.48 15.24
C GLU A 403 -6.60 -11.51 16.01
N LEU A 404 -7.23 -12.52 16.60
CA LEU A 404 -6.58 -13.46 17.51
C LEU A 404 -6.51 -14.88 16.95
N GLU A 405 -7.60 -15.41 16.44
CA GLU A 405 -7.68 -16.73 15.83
C GLU A 405 -8.34 -16.63 14.46
N ASP A 406 -7.65 -17.11 13.44
CA ASP A 406 -8.20 -17.18 12.08
C ASP A 406 -9.00 -18.48 11.91
N ASN A 407 -10.29 -18.35 11.59
CA ASN A 407 -11.18 -19.48 11.33
C ASN A 407 -10.91 -20.20 10.01
N ASN A 408 -10.22 -19.53 9.08
CA ASN A 408 -9.92 -20.03 7.75
C ASN A 408 -8.47 -19.63 7.33
N PRO A 409 -7.45 -20.15 8.04
CA PRO A 409 -6.07 -19.79 7.77
C PRO A 409 -5.66 -20.24 6.36
N TYR A 410 -4.96 -19.37 5.65
CA TYR A 410 -4.46 -19.67 4.32
C TYR A 410 -3.63 -20.95 4.33
N GLN A 411 -3.87 -21.83 3.34
CA GLN A 411 -3.16 -23.11 3.22
C GLN A 411 -2.07 -22.95 2.14
N TRP A 412 -0.84 -22.83 2.56
CA TRP A 412 0.31 -22.71 1.67
C TRP A 412 0.56 -24.01 0.89
N SER A 413 0.97 -23.86 -0.36
CA SER A 413 1.39 -24.98 -1.20
C SER A 413 2.76 -25.54 -0.78
N GLU A 414 3.06 -26.77 -1.22
CA GLU A 414 4.40 -27.37 -1.04
C GLU A 414 5.50 -26.55 -1.74
N ALA A 415 5.17 -25.83 -2.81
CA ALA A 415 6.09 -24.93 -3.50
C ALA A 415 6.56 -23.82 -2.55
N SER A 416 5.63 -23.11 -1.89
CA SER A 416 5.98 -22.06 -0.93
C SER A 416 6.65 -22.56 0.34
N GLU A 417 6.39 -23.81 0.76
CA GLU A 417 7.07 -24.39 1.92
C GLU A 417 8.55 -24.64 1.66
N SER A 418 8.93 -24.88 0.40
CA SER A 418 10.30 -25.21 -0.02
C SER A 418 10.97 -24.10 -0.83
N PHE A 419 10.25 -23.01 -1.13
CA PHE A 419 10.75 -21.92 -1.95
C PHE A 419 11.93 -21.22 -1.30
N LYS A 420 12.91 -20.87 -2.09
CA LYS A 420 14.04 -20.02 -1.73
C LYS A 420 14.74 -19.47 -2.95
N ILE A 421 15.29 -18.30 -2.84
CA ILE A 421 16.20 -17.74 -3.83
C ILE A 421 17.46 -18.59 -3.86
N GLN A 422 17.73 -19.24 -5.00
CA GLN A 422 18.87 -20.16 -5.16
C GLN A 422 20.19 -19.39 -5.29
N ASP A 423 20.13 -18.28 -6.04
CA ASP A 423 21.30 -17.46 -6.36
C ASP A 423 20.85 -16.01 -6.56
N PRO A 424 21.09 -15.12 -5.59
CA PRO A 424 20.71 -13.70 -5.69
C PRO A 424 21.33 -13.00 -6.91
N ASP A 425 22.53 -13.42 -7.36
CA ASP A 425 23.22 -12.79 -8.49
C ASP A 425 22.49 -12.97 -9.83
N ASN A 426 21.59 -13.95 -9.89
CA ASN A 426 20.81 -14.26 -11.09
C ASN A 426 19.34 -13.80 -11.03
N LEU A 427 18.99 -12.92 -10.08
CA LEU A 427 17.67 -12.33 -10.05
C LEU A 427 17.44 -11.37 -11.22
N ILE A 428 16.32 -11.55 -11.90
CA ILE A 428 15.73 -10.58 -12.82
C ILE A 428 14.41 -10.12 -12.18
N ILE A 429 14.45 -8.92 -11.62
CA ILE A 429 13.41 -8.34 -10.79
C ILE A 429 12.47 -7.52 -11.66
N TYR A 430 11.18 -7.76 -11.54
CA TYR A 430 10.14 -6.95 -12.15
C TYR A 430 9.58 -6.01 -11.08
N GLU A 431 9.94 -4.73 -11.13
CA GLU A 431 9.40 -3.70 -10.25
C GLU A 431 7.96 -3.40 -10.65
N LEU A 432 7.01 -3.58 -9.72
CA LEU A 432 5.58 -3.57 -10.02
C LEU A 432 4.80 -2.70 -9.03
N HIS A 433 3.99 -1.80 -9.57
CA HIS A 433 3.00 -1.04 -8.83
C HIS A 433 1.61 -1.59 -9.07
N ILE A 434 0.99 -2.20 -8.06
CA ILE A 434 -0.30 -2.89 -8.16
C ILE A 434 -1.38 -1.99 -8.78
N ARG A 435 -1.51 -0.74 -8.29
CA ARG A 435 -2.49 0.23 -8.78
C ARG A 435 -2.41 0.51 -10.28
N ASP A 436 -1.18 0.58 -10.84
CA ASP A 436 -0.90 0.99 -12.22
C ASP A 436 -0.56 -0.19 -13.15
N PHE A 437 -0.46 -1.42 -12.61
CA PHE A 437 -0.18 -2.60 -13.43
C PHE A 437 -1.40 -3.09 -14.19
N CYS A 438 -2.55 -3.09 -13.55
CA CYS A 438 -3.80 -3.51 -14.17
C CYS A 438 -4.97 -2.65 -13.71
N THR A 439 -6.16 -2.90 -14.28
CA THR A 439 -7.42 -2.28 -13.84
C THR A 439 -8.43 -3.38 -13.59
N ASP A 440 -8.81 -3.57 -12.34
CA ASP A 440 -9.91 -4.46 -11.99
C ASP A 440 -11.22 -3.88 -12.53
N SER A 441 -11.96 -4.66 -13.29
CA SER A 441 -13.20 -4.21 -13.90
C SER A 441 -14.31 -3.91 -12.88
N ARG A 442 -14.16 -4.39 -11.63
CA ARG A 442 -15.12 -4.21 -10.55
C ARG A 442 -14.98 -2.85 -9.89
N THR A 443 -13.74 -2.39 -9.71
CA THR A 443 -13.40 -1.19 -8.93
C THR A 443 -12.84 -0.04 -9.76
N GLY A 444 -12.33 -0.35 -10.96
CA GLY A 444 -11.67 0.63 -11.82
C GLY A 444 -10.25 1.00 -11.37
N GLN A 445 -9.66 0.27 -10.40
CA GLN A 445 -8.28 0.42 -9.95
C GLN A 445 -7.59 -0.95 -9.86
N GLY A 446 -6.27 -0.96 -9.76
CA GLY A 446 -5.49 -2.20 -9.64
C GLY A 446 -5.68 -2.87 -8.28
N SER A 447 -5.78 -4.20 -8.29
CA SER A 447 -5.82 -5.06 -7.11
C SER A 447 -4.94 -6.28 -7.31
N LEU A 448 -4.63 -7.02 -6.26
CA LEU A 448 -3.86 -8.27 -6.37
C LEU A 448 -4.59 -9.34 -7.18
N ASP A 449 -5.93 -9.35 -7.19
CA ASP A 449 -6.71 -10.24 -8.06
C ASP A 449 -6.35 -10.04 -9.53
N CYS A 450 -6.30 -8.79 -9.99
CA CYS A 450 -6.00 -8.53 -11.38
C CYS A 450 -4.50 -8.74 -11.72
N VAL A 451 -3.61 -8.64 -10.75
CA VAL A 451 -2.20 -9.03 -10.93
C VAL A 451 -2.07 -10.54 -11.05
N LEU A 452 -2.79 -11.30 -10.23
CA LEU A 452 -2.86 -12.77 -10.31
C LEU A 452 -3.29 -13.25 -11.71
N GLU A 453 -4.28 -12.60 -12.31
CA GLU A 453 -4.73 -12.90 -13.69
C GLU A 453 -3.64 -12.68 -14.75
N ARG A 454 -2.55 -11.98 -14.43
CA ARG A 454 -1.46 -11.64 -15.33
C ARG A 454 -0.12 -12.30 -14.96
N LEU A 455 -0.08 -13.20 -14.00
CA LEU A 455 1.16 -13.90 -13.62
C LEU A 455 1.76 -14.72 -14.78
N ASP A 456 0.93 -15.31 -15.63
CA ASP A 456 1.39 -16.06 -16.80
C ASP A 456 2.16 -15.16 -17.80
N TYR A 457 1.80 -13.89 -17.89
CA TYR A 457 2.56 -12.90 -18.66
C TYR A 457 3.96 -12.67 -18.07
N LEU A 458 4.09 -12.56 -16.75
CA LEU A 458 5.37 -12.38 -16.08
C LEU A 458 6.22 -13.65 -16.13
N GLU A 459 5.61 -14.81 -15.98
CA GLU A 459 6.28 -16.11 -16.15
C GLU A 459 6.80 -16.29 -17.58
N TYR A 460 5.99 -15.98 -18.60
CA TYR A 460 6.42 -16.02 -19.99
C TYR A 460 7.56 -15.04 -20.29
N LEU A 461 7.53 -13.85 -19.69
CA LEU A 461 8.64 -12.88 -19.77
C LEU A 461 9.95 -13.49 -19.25
N GLY A 462 9.87 -14.40 -18.29
CA GLY A 462 11.00 -15.13 -17.72
C GLY A 462 11.64 -14.43 -16.51
N VAL A 463 10.97 -13.44 -15.90
CA VAL A 463 11.42 -12.84 -14.64
C VAL A 463 11.30 -13.85 -13.50
N ASN A 464 12.20 -13.80 -12.53
CA ASN A 464 12.24 -14.74 -11.41
C ASN A 464 12.11 -14.04 -10.03
N ALA A 465 11.82 -12.74 -10.05
CA ALA A 465 11.40 -11.98 -8.87
C ALA A 465 10.44 -10.85 -9.25
N ILE A 466 9.51 -10.53 -8.37
CA ILE A 466 8.65 -9.35 -8.43
C ILE A 466 8.99 -8.49 -7.21
N GLU A 467 9.28 -7.22 -7.43
CA GLU A 467 9.41 -6.21 -6.38
C GLU A 467 8.15 -5.34 -6.39
N LEU A 468 7.33 -5.49 -5.36
CA LEU A 468 6.12 -4.68 -5.20
C LEU A 468 6.48 -3.32 -4.60
N LEU A 469 6.01 -2.22 -5.20
CA LEU A 469 5.99 -0.92 -4.53
C LEU A 469 5.27 -1.05 -3.18
N PRO A 470 5.46 -0.09 -2.23
CA PRO A 470 5.03 -0.28 -0.86
C PRO A 470 3.59 -0.78 -0.72
N VAL A 471 3.42 -1.85 0.05
CA VAL A 471 2.15 -2.53 0.31
C VAL A 471 1.76 -2.55 1.79
N THR A 472 2.55 -1.90 2.64
CA THR A 472 2.15 -1.63 4.02
C THR A 472 1.12 -0.52 4.04
N GLU A 473 0.22 -0.53 5.02
CA GLU A 473 -0.88 0.43 5.13
C GLU A 473 -0.39 1.88 5.02
N PHE A 474 -0.87 2.59 4.02
CA PHE A 474 -0.54 3.97 3.71
C PHE A 474 -1.77 4.90 3.82
N ASP A 475 -1.59 6.21 3.73
CA ASP A 475 -2.64 7.21 3.84
C ASP A 475 -3.39 7.34 2.50
N GLY A 476 -4.70 7.03 2.50
CA GLY A 476 -5.57 7.03 1.32
C GLY A 476 -5.47 5.76 0.45
N ASN A 477 -6.45 5.56 -0.47
CA ASN A 477 -6.55 4.37 -1.32
C ASN A 477 -5.86 4.52 -2.68
N ASP A 478 -5.39 5.70 -3.05
CA ASP A 478 -4.78 6.02 -4.35
C ASP A 478 -3.40 6.63 -4.17
N SER A 479 -2.40 5.80 -3.87
CA SER A 479 -1.04 6.22 -3.59
C SER A 479 -0.01 5.31 -4.29
N TRP A 480 1.23 5.76 -4.33
CA TRP A 480 2.39 4.91 -4.61
C TRP A 480 2.83 4.09 -3.38
N GLY A 481 2.26 4.39 -2.18
CA GLY A 481 2.59 3.73 -0.93
C GLY A 481 3.73 4.38 -0.13
N TYR A 482 4.36 5.44 -0.63
CA TYR A 482 5.45 6.16 0.08
C TYR A 482 4.94 7.17 1.12
N ASN A 483 3.74 6.96 1.63
CA ASN A 483 3.12 7.69 2.73
C ASN A 483 2.61 6.72 3.81
N PRO A 484 3.48 5.86 4.38
CA PRO A 484 3.08 4.80 5.27
C PRO A 484 2.58 5.33 6.61
N ASN A 485 1.61 4.61 7.20
CA ASN A 485 1.13 4.86 8.55
C ASN A 485 1.27 3.64 9.48
N HIS A 486 1.06 2.40 9.00
CA HIS A 486 1.25 1.19 9.80
C HIS A 486 2.04 0.13 9.03
N PHE A 487 3.13 -0.35 9.63
CA PHE A 487 4.08 -1.24 8.95
C PHE A 487 3.80 -2.74 9.13
N PHE A 488 3.02 -3.14 10.14
CA PHE A 488 2.53 -4.52 10.29
C PHE A 488 1.28 -4.77 9.46
N ALA A 489 0.49 -3.75 9.17
CA ALA A 489 -0.72 -3.87 8.38
C ALA A 489 -0.39 -3.90 6.88
N TYR A 490 -1.10 -4.76 6.14
CA TYR A 490 -1.16 -4.69 4.68
C TYR A 490 -2.13 -3.59 4.26
N ASP A 491 -1.89 -3.01 3.08
CA ASP A 491 -2.83 -2.04 2.52
C ASP A 491 -4.05 -2.76 1.93
N LYS A 492 -5.20 -2.47 2.51
CA LYS A 492 -6.47 -3.13 2.20
C LYS A 492 -7.07 -2.74 0.84
N ALA A 493 -6.62 -1.62 0.23
CA ALA A 493 -7.04 -1.23 -1.10
C ALA A 493 -6.58 -2.22 -2.19
N TYR A 494 -5.57 -3.03 -1.91
CA TYR A 494 -5.06 -4.05 -2.84
C TYR A 494 -5.65 -5.44 -2.63
N GLY A 495 -6.31 -5.69 -1.49
CA GLY A 495 -6.91 -6.98 -1.17
C GLY A 495 -6.79 -7.36 0.30
N ASP A 496 -7.42 -8.46 0.69
CA ASP A 496 -7.36 -9.01 2.04
C ASP A 496 -6.06 -9.80 2.29
N ARG A 497 -5.81 -10.16 3.54
CA ARG A 497 -4.67 -10.97 3.97
C ARG A 497 -4.48 -12.25 3.15
N ASN A 498 -5.56 -12.95 2.85
CA ASN A 498 -5.49 -14.23 2.14
C ASN A 498 -5.15 -14.03 0.66
N LEU A 499 -5.58 -12.93 0.06
CA LEU A 499 -5.23 -12.57 -1.30
C LEU A 499 -3.73 -12.24 -1.43
N TYR A 500 -3.15 -11.52 -0.46
CA TYR A 500 -1.69 -11.32 -0.41
C TYR A 500 -0.93 -12.65 -0.32
N LYS A 501 -1.36 -13.57 0.56
CA LYS A 501 -0.76 -14.90 0.67
C LYS A 501 -0.94 -15.73 -0.60
N GLN A 502 -2.11 -15.66 -1.23
CA GLN A 502 -2.37 -16.35 -2.50
C GLN A 502 -1.46 -15.83 -3.61
N PHE A 503 -1.29 -14.51 -3.72
CA PHE A 503 -0.39 -13.92 -4.70
C PHE A 503 1.05 -14.44 -4.54
N ILE A 504 1.57 -14.44 -3.31
CA ILE A 504 2.92 -14.93 -3.02
C ILE A 504 3.03 -16.43 -3.32
N ASP A 505 2.03 -17.23 -2.93
CA ASP A 505 2.00 -18.68 -3.18
C ASP A 505 1.96 -19.01 -4.68
N GLU A 506 1.20 -18.25 -5.46
CA GLU A 506 1.15 -18.40 -6.92
C GLU A 506 2.45 -17.96 -7.61
N CYS A 507 3.15 -16.94 -7.08
CA CYS A 507 4.49 -16.58 -7.53
C CYS A 507 5.50 -17.72 -7.26
N HIS A 508 5.49 -18.29 -6.06
CA HIS A 508 6.38 -19.40 -5.69
C HIS A 508 6.15 -20.65 -6.54
N LYS A 509 4.91 -20.98 -6.89
CA LYS A 509 4.57 -22.08 -7.80
C LYS A 509 5.21 -21.92 -9.18
N ARG A 510 5.41 -20.67 -9.61
CA ARG A 510 6.05 -20.30 -10.88
C ARG A 510 7.56 -20.07 -10.77
N GLY A 511 8.14 -20.28 -9.58
CA GLY A 511 9.57 -20.02 -9.34
C GLY A 511 9.93 -18.54 -9.24
N ILE A 512 8.97 -17.68 -8.94
CA ILE A 512 9.11 -16.23 -8.83
C ILE A 512 9.16 -15.83 -7.36
N ALA A 513 10.23 -15.17 -6.94
CA ALA A 513 10.38 -14.58 -5.61
C ALA A 513 9.54 -13.31 -5.48
N VAL A 514 9.10 -13.00 -4.25
CA VAL A 514 8.37 -11.75 -3.97
C VAL A 514 9.18 -10.90 -2.98
N ILE A 515 9.53 -9.70 -3.43
CA ILE A 515 10.25 -8.68 -2.67
C ILE A 515 9.26 -7.53 -2.42
N ILE A 516 9.26 -6.94 -1.24
CA ILE A 516 8.42 -5.79 -0.94
C ILE A 516 9.25 -4.56 -0.59
N ASP A 517 8.80 -3.41 -1.07
CA ASP A 517 9.41 -2.12 -0.78
C ASP A 517 8.98 -1.62 0.60
N MET A 518 9.95 -1.23 1.43
CA MET A 518 9.77 -0.78 2.81
C MET A 518 10.27 0.64 3.02
N VAL A 519 9.36 1.50 3.46
CA VAL A 519 9.61 2.94 3.66
C VAL A 519 9.94 3.20 5.13
N PHE A 520 11.21 2.98 5.54
CA PHE A 520 11.61 3.13 6.95
C PHE A 520 12.21 4.49 7.29
N ASN A 521 12.42 5.36 6.31
CA ASN A 521 13.03 6.67 6.58
C ASN A 521 12.01 7.70 7.10
N HIS A 522 10.72 7.56 6.78
CA HIS A 522 9.68 8.49 7.22
C HIS A 522 8.31 7.79 7.41
N ALA A 523 7.39 8.49 8.07
CA ALA A 523 5.97 8.12 8.14
C ALA A 523 5.09 9.37 8.20
N THR A 524 3.78 9.20 7.92
CA THR A 524 2.79 10.29 8.00
C THR A 524 2.53 10.72 9.44
N GLY A 525 1.89 11.88 9.63
CA GLY A 525 1.53 12.39 10.95
C GLY A 525 0.46 11.56 11.68
N ILE A 526 -0.27 10.71 10.95
CA ILE A 526 -1.28 9.78 11.51
C ILE A 526 -0.66 8.42 11.92
N ASN A 527 0.62 8.20 11.65
CA ASN A 527 1.32 7.05 12.24
C ASN A 527 1.21 7.10 13.76
N PRO A 528 0.88 6.00 14.47
CA PRO A 528 0.60 6.02 15.90
C PRO A 528 1.73 6.59 16.76
N PHE A 529 3.00 6.34 16.42
CA PHE A 529 4.15 6.91 17.14
C PHE A 529 4.36 8.39 16.82
N ALA A 530 4.01 8.85 15.63
CA ALA A 530 4.02 10.28 15.30
C ALA A 530 2.88 11.00 16.03
N ALA A 531 1.65 10.50 15.92
CA ALA A 531 0.44 11.07 16.51
C ALA A 531 0.51 11.18 18.04
N LEU A 532 1.20 10.24 18.70
CA LEU A 532 1.35 10.22 20.16
C LEU A 532 1.99 11.51 20.68
N TYR A 533 2.99 12.05 19.98
CA TYR A 533 3.69 13.31 20.33
C TYR A 533 3.69 14.26 19.14
N TYR A 534 2.51 14.82 18.83
CA TYR A 534 2.28 15.71 17.69
C TYR A 534 1.70 17.05 18.17
N ASP A 535 2.20 18.18 17.63
CA ASP A 535 1.78 19.52 18.01
C ASP A 535 0.79 20.19 17.03
N GLY A 536 0.26 19.40 16.06
CA GLY A 536 -0.62 19.90 15.00
C GLY A 536 0.12 20.30 13.73
N SER A 537 1.45 20.37 13.75
CA SER A 537 2.28 20.72 12.59
C SER A 537 3.46 19.77 12.38
N ALA A 538 4.02 19.26 13.46
CA ALA A 538 5.15 18.33 13.45
C ALA A 538 5.17 17.46 14.72
N THR A 539 5.96 16.41 14.70
CA THR A 539 6.32 15.66 15.89
C THR A 539 7.10 16.54 16.86
N THR A 540 6.85 16.39 18.17
CA THR A 540 7.49 17.23 19.21
C THR A 540 8.93 16.78 19.48
N ASP A 541 9.71 17.62 20.17
CA ASP A 541 11.07 17.27 20.60
C ASP A 541 11.08 16.13 21.65
N GLU A 542 9.94 15.81 22.27
CA GLU A 542 9.77 14.70 23.20
C GLU A 542 9.56 13.35 22.50
N ASN A 543 9.26 13.38 21.19
CA ASN A 543 9.05 12.15 20.43
C ASN A 543 10.36 11.38 20.26
N PRO A 544 10.52 10.18 20.85
CA PRO A 544 11.77 9.45 20.72
C PRO A 544 11.90 8.71 19.38
N TRP A 545 10.79 8.39 18.70
CA TRP A 545 10.77 7.67 17.42
C TRP A 545 11.02 8.57 16.21
N PHE A 546 10.76 9.88 16.33
CA PHE A 546 10.85 10.82 15.22
C PHE A 546 11.75 12.02 15.54
N ASN A 547 12.40 12.52 14.53
CA ASN A 547 13.10 13.79 14.61
C ASN A 547 12.11 14.93 14.30
N ARG A 548 12.02 15.95 15.17
CA ARG A 548 11.19 17.14 14.91
C ARG A 548 11.58 17.84 13.60
N VAL A 549 12.87 17.83 13.29
CA VAL A 549 13.45 18.38 12.06
C VAL A 549 14.27 17.29 11.41
N ALA A 550 13.97 17.01 10.14
CA ALA A 550 14.68 16.00 9.38
C ALA A 550 16.19 16.22 9.35
N ARG A 551 16.95 15.12 9.38
CA ARG A 551 18.40 15.12 9.39
C ARG A 551 19.03 15.24 7.99
N HIS A 552 18.25 15.10 6.93
CA HIS A 552 18.70 15.03 5.55
C HIS A 552 17.78 15.81 4.57
N PRO A 553 18.24 16.11 3.32
CA PRO A 553 17.56 17.06 2.44
C PRO A 553 16.32 16.54 1.73
N PHE A 554 16.14 15.22 1.54
CA PHE A 554 15.05 14.64 0.76
C PHE A 554 13.99 13.96 1.64
N ASN A 555 13.78 14.48 2.84
CA ASN A 555 12.71 13.99 3.70
C ASN A 555 11.36 14.44 3.17
N VAL A 556 10.38 13.53 3.23
CA VAL A 556 8.95 13.78 3.13
C VAL A 556 8.31 13.38 4.47
N PHE A 557 7.17 13.97 4.83
CA PHE A 557 6.49 13.73 6.11
C PHE A 557 7.43 13.85 7.34
N HIS A 558 7.44 12.88 8.25
CA HIS A 558 8.18 12.94 9.52
C HIS A 558 9.35 11.95 9.51
N ASP A 559 10.55 12.47 9.75
CA ASP A 559 11.82 11.74 9.73
C ASP A 559 11.94 10.81 10.94
N ILE A 560 12.19 9.51 10.72
CA ILE A 560 12.27 8.50 11.76
C ILE A 560 13.66 8.46 12.41
N ASN A 561 13.69 8.36 13.73
CA ASN A 561 14.93 8.28 14.52
C ASN A 561 15.35 6.82 14.74
N HIS A 562 16.31 6.32 13.95
CA HIS A 562 16.83 4.96 14.04
C HIS A 562 17.91 4.75 15.12
N GLU A 563 18.27 5.77 15.90
CA GLU A 563 19.12 5.61 17.10
C GLU A 563 18.29 5.29 18.35
N TYR A 564 16.95 5.43 18.30
CA TYR A 564 16.12 5.00 19.40
C TYR A 564 15.93 3.46 19.38
N GLU A 565 16.14 2.81 20.53
CA GLU A 565 16.03 1.35 20.64
C GLU A 565 14.63 0.85 20.28
N GLY A 566 13.59 1.59 20.69
CA GLY A 566 12.21 1.26 20.36
C GLY A 566 11.95 1.22 18.85
N THR A 567 12.51 2.15 18.09
CA THR A 567 12.43 2.18 16.62
C THR A 567 13.06 0.93 16.02
N ARG A 568 14.31 0.62 16.40
CA ARG A 568 15.02 -0.55 15.85
C ARG A 568 14.33 -1.86 16.22
N SER A 569 13.89 -2.01 17.46
CA SER A 569 13.16 -3.19 17.91
C SER A 569 11.86 -3.37 17.12
N TYR A 570 11.11 -2.30 16.91
CA TYR A 570 9.88 -2.29 16.13
C TYR A 570 10.12 -2.74 14.68
N PHE A 571 11.00 -2.08 13.95
CA PHE A 571 11.24 -2.37 12.53
C PHE A 571 11.90 -3.74 12.28
N LYS A 572 12.75 -4.22 13.17
CA LYS A 572 13.23 -5.61 13.10
C LYS A 572 12.07 -6.61 13.19
N ARG A 573 11.11 -6.36 14.06
CA ARG A 573 9.90 -7.21 14.16
C ARG A 573 9.01 -7.09 12.93
N VAL A 574 8.88 -5.90 12.32
CA VAL A 574 8.16 -5.71 11.05
C VAL A 574 8.76 -6.61 9.96
N LEU A 575 10.08 -6.53 9.73
CA LEU A 575 10.76 -7.35 8.72
C LEU A 575 10.58 -8.86 8.99
N GLN A 576 10.74 -9.28 10.24
CA GLN A 576 10.54 -10.68 10.62
C GLN A 576 9.10 -11.15 10.48
N TYR A 577 8.12 -10.26 10.70
CA TYR A 577 6.70 -10.56 10.52
C TYR A 577 6.36 -10.84 9.06
N TRP A 578 6.74 -9.97 8.14
CA TRP A 578 6.47 -10.15 6.72
C TRP A 578 7.15 -11.42 6.15
N LEU A 579 8.36 -11.72 6.57
CA LEU A 579 9.05 -12.97 6.20
C LEU A 579 8.33 -14.23 6.72
N LYS A 580 7.77 -14.20 7.91
CA LYS A 580 7.17 -15.38 8.56
C LYS A 580 5.70 -15.55 8.20
N GLU A 581 4.93 -14.45 8.21
CA GLU A 581 3.48 -14.49 8.02
C GLU A 581 3.11 -14.54 6.53
N TYR A 582 3.80 -13.74 5.71
CA TYR A 582 3.52 -13.67 4.27
C TYR A 582 4.52 -14.43 3.41
N ARG A 583 5.61 -14.92 3.97
CA ARG A 583 6.66 -15.66 3.26
C ARG A 583 7.27 -14.87 2.09
N VAL A 584 7.41 -13.55 2.26
CA VAL A 584 8.15 -12.75 1.27
C VAL A 584 9.63 -13.17 1.25
N ASP A 585 10.31 -12.95 0.12
CA ASP A 585 11.67 -13.43 -0.11
C ASP A 585 12.73 -12.34 0.07
N GLY A 586 12.31 -11.14 0.39
CA GLY A 586 13.22 -10.05 0.64
C GLY A 586 12.54 -8.69 0.71
N PHE A 587 13.39 -7.67 0.86
CA PHE A 587 12.97 -6.28 0.98
C PHE A 587 13.85 -5.36 0.13
N ARG A 588 13.22 -4.32 -0.42
CA ARG A 588 13.89 -3.11 -0.90
C ARG A 588 13.67 -2.01 0.14
N MET A 589 14.74 -1.37 0.59
CA MET A 589 14.67 -0.29 1.55
C MET A 589 14.66 1.06 0.83
N ASP A 590 13.53 1.74 0.90
CA ASP A 590 13.36 3.09 0.37
C ASP A 590 14.30 4.07 1.06
N LEU A 591 14.95 4.93 0.27
CA LEU A 591 15.80 6.04 0.74
C LEU A 591 16.71 5.63 1.91
N SER A 592 17.40 4.49 1.82
CA SER A 592 18.19 3.89 2.92
C SER A 592 19.28 4.81 3.49
N LYS A 593 19.71 5.85 2.75
CA LYS A 593 20.56 6.93 3.26
C LYS A 593 19.87 7.79 4.32
N GLY A 594 18.56 7.81 4.37
CA GLY A 594 17.77 8.59 5.31
C GLY A 594 17.83 8.08 6.75
N LEU A 595 18.29 6.84 6.98
CA LEU A 595 18.30 6.22 8.31
C LEU A 595 19.38 6.77 9.27
N THR A 596 20.16 7.76 8.86
CA THR A 596 21.21 8.36 9.67
C THR A 596 20.67 9.42 10.64
N GLN A 597 21.32 9.57 11.80
CA GLN A 597 21.14 10.72 12.69
C GLN A 597 22.20 11.82 12.47
N ASN A 598 23.13 11.61 11.53
CA ASN A 598 24.09 12.63 11.13
C ASN A 598 23.37 13.76 10.36
N ASN A 599 23.29 14.94 10.99
CA ASN A 599 22.52 16.05 10.45
C ASN A 599 23.26 16.76 9.33
N THR A 600 22.87 16.55 8.10
CA THR A 600 23.39 17.23 6.90
C THR A 600 22.49 18.39 6.43
N GLY A 601 21.34 18.59 7.08
CA GLY A 601 20.37 19.63 6.70
C GLY A 601 20.00 19.53 5.21
N ASN A 602 20.16 20.63 4.46
CA ASN A 602 19.86 20.70 3.03
C ASN A 602 21.07 20.42 2.11
N ASP A 603 22.19 19.89 2.63
CA ASP A 603 23.37 19.59 1.83
C ASP A 603 23.34 18.16 1.29
N ALA A 604 22.80 18.00 0.06
CA ALA A 604 22.73 16.71 -0.63
C ALA A 604 24.12 16.10 -0.90
N GLY A 605 25.15 16.91 -1.07
CA GLY A 605 26.53 16.42 -1.28
C GLY A 605 27.12 15.82 -0.01
N ALA A 606 26.93 16.48 1.13
CA ALA A 606 27.32 15.95 2.43
C ALA A 606 26.56 14.68 2.80
N TRP A 607 25.25 14.64 2.51
CA TRP A 607 24.40 13.47 2.75
C TRP A 607 24.79 12.25 1.89
N SER A 608 25.21 12.47 0.64
CA SER A 608 25.64 11.40 -0.27
C SER A 608 27.11 10.99 -0.09
N ALA A 609 27.88 11.69 0.76
CA ALA A 609 29.24 11.28 1.10
C ALA A 609 29.23 10.05 2.02
N TYR A 610 30.37 9.35 2.10
CA TYR A 610 30.53 8.20 3.02
C TYR A 610 30.15 8.57 4.46
N ASP A 611 29.22 7.80 5.04
CA ASP A 611 28.74 7.99 6.41
C ASP A 611 28.76 6.68 7.19
N ALA A 612 29.81 6.53 8.03
CA ALA A 612 29.97 5.34 8.87
C ALA A 612 28.88 5.17 9.94
N THR A 613 28.03 6.19 10.16
CA THR A 613 27.00 6.13 11.23
C THR A 613 25.76 5.38 10.80
N ARG A 614 25.42 5.34 9.51
CA ARG A 614 24.24 4.61 9.00
C ARG A 614 24.52 3.13 8.69
N ILE A 615 25.79 2.76 8.47
CA ILE A 615 26.17 1.36 8.19
C ILE A 615 25.68 0.40 9.29
N PRO A 616 25.98 0.62 10.60
CA PRO A 616 25.51 -0.30 11.64
C PRO A 616 23.99 -0.37 11.80
N ILE A 617 23.25 0.65 11.35
CA ILE A 617 21.78 0.64 11.35
C ILE A 617 21.29 -0.35 10.29
N LEU A 618 21.84 -0.26 9.07
CA LEU A 618 21.49 -1.13 7.97
C LEU A 618 21.94 -2.59 8.21
N GLU A 619 23.13 -2.78 8.82
CA GLU A 619 23.62 -4.10 9.24
C GLU A 619 22.67 -4.76 10.24
N ASP A 620 22.20 -4.01 11.26
CA ASP A 620 21.25 -4.52 12.28
C ASP A 620 19.92 -4.98 11.67
N TYR A 621 19.41 -4.27 10.65
CA TYR A 621 18.21 -4.69 9.90
C TYR A 621 18.48 -5.88 8.99
N CYS A 622 19.61 -5.90 8.29
CA CYS A 622 20.03 -7.03 7.46
C CYS A 622 20.16 -8.31 8.31
N ASP A 623 20.77 -8.22 9.49
CA ASP A 623 20.88 -9.33 10.45
C ASP A 623 19.51 -9.85 10.88
N ALA A 624 18.54 -8.97 11.14
CA ALA A 624 17.18 -9.37 11.51
C ALA A 624 16.47 -10.12 10.36
N VAL A 625 16.69 -9.70 9.10
CA VAL A 625 16.19 -10.38 7.90
C VAL A 625 16.85 -11.76 7.78
N LYS A 626 18.17 -11.82 7.83
CA LYS A 626 18.94 -13.09 7.68
C LYS A 626 18.68 -14.07 8.82
N GLN A 627 18.37 -13.58 10.01
CA GLN A 627 17.97 -14.42 11.15
C GLN A 627 16.61 -15.09 10.91
N ALA A 628 15.67 -14.39 10.28
CA ALA A 628 14.35 -14.91 9.99
C ALA A 628 14.35 -15.84 8.75
N ASN A 629 15.05 -15.42 7.69
CA ASN A 629 15.24 -16.16 6.46
C ASN A 629 16.65 -15.90 5.89
N PRO A 630 17.59 -16.86 6.01
CA PRO A 630 18.97 -16.69 5.51
C PRO A 630 19.06 -16.47 3.99
N ASP A 631 18.09 -16.98 3.23
CA ASP A 631 18.05 -16.90 1.77
C ASP A 631 17.38 -15.61 1.27
N ALA A 632 16.72 -14.82 2.15
CA ALA A 632 16.06 -13.57 1.78
C ALA A 632 17.06 -12.51 1.31
N VAL A 633 16.70 -11.71 0.33
CA VAL A 633 17.51 -10.57 -0.16
C VAL A 633 17.18 -9.27 0.59
N PHE A 634 18.19 -8.40 0.69
CA PHE A 634 18.06 -7.09 1.30
C PHE A 634 18.64 -6.03 0.37
N ILE A 635 17.75 -5.37 -0.37
CA ILE A 635 18.07 -4.40 -1.42
C ILE A 635 18.00 -2.99 -0.84
N LEU A 636 18.87 -2.10 -1.27
CA LEU A 636 18.96 -0.73 -0.75
C LEU A 636 18.85 0.29 -1.88
N GLU A 637 17.86 1.16 -1.83
CA GLU A 637 17.95 2.42 -2.57
C GLU A 637 18.91 3.34 -1.80
N HIS A 638 20.21 3.17 -2.05
CA HIS A 638 21.23 3.91 -1.32
C HIS A 638 21.77 5.10 -2.12
N LEU A 639 22.25 4.87 -3.32
CA LEU A 639 22.74 5.89 -4.25
C LEU A 639 23.73 6.87 -3.58
N GLY A 640 24.64 6.31 -2.77
CA GLY A 640 25.61 7.04 -1.97
C GLY A 640 27.02 7.01 -2.53
N ASP A 641 28.01 7.16 -1.64
CA ASP A 641 29.42 6.99 -1.99
C ASP A 641 29.75 5.52 -2.25
N TYR A 642 30.44 5.22 -3.34
CA TYR A 642 30.73 3.83 -3.72
C TYR A 642 31.56 3.04 -2.72
N SER A 643 32.33 3.69 -1.86
CA SER A 643 33.06 2.99 -0.79
C SER A 643 32.13 2.53 0.32
N GLU A 644 31.08 3.28 0.58
CA GLU A 644 30.02 2.90 1.51
C GLU A 644 29.15 1.78 0.93
N GLU A 645 28.67 1.95 -0.32
CA GLU A 645 27.91 0.91 -1.02
C GLU A 645 28.67 -0.40 -1.09
N LYS A 646 30.02 -0.33 -1.26
CA LYS A 646 30.88 -1.50 -1.25
C LYS A 646 30.92 -2.17 0.13
N ASP A 647 31.06 -1.40 1.22
CA ASP A 647 31.04 -1.96 2.56
C ASP A 647 29.69 -2.65 2.85
N LEU A 648 28.57 -2.05 2.45
CA LEU A 648 27.23 -2.63 2.57
C LEU A 648 27.06 -3.89 1.71
N SER A 649 27.56 -3.87 0.48
CA SER A 649 27.52 -5.03 -0.42
C SER A 649 28.39 -6.19 0.11
N GLU A 650 29.61 -5.93 0.61
CA GLU A 650 30.48 -6.93 1.23
C GLU A 650 29.85 -7.54 2.50
N TYR A 651 28.93 -6.82 3.17
CA TYR A 651 28.13 -7.33 4.28
C TYR A 651 27.01 -8.28 3.85
N GLY A 652 26.56 -8.19 2.60
CA GLY A 652 25.51 -9.06 2.02
C GLY A 652 24.22 -8.33 1.64
N MET A 653 24.26 -7.01 1.48
CA MET A 653 23.18 -6.18 0.96
C MET A 653 23.39 -5.88 -0.52
N LEU A 654 22.35 -5.45 -1.23
CA LEU A 654 22.38 -5.20 -2.67
C LEU A 654 21.98 -3.73 -2.96
N PRO A 655 22.90 -2.76 -2.96
CA PRO A 655 22.60 -1.38 -3.33
C PRO A 655 22.08 -1.27 -4.76
N TRP A 656 21.19 -0.33 -5.03
CA TRP A 656 20.74 0.03 -6.37
C TRP A 656 21.85 0.68 -7.20
N ARG A 657 21.92 0.31 -8.48
CA ARG A 657 22.82 0.89 -9.48
C ARG A 657 22.02 1.53 -10.60
N ASN A 658 21.74 2.83 -10.47
CA ASN A 658 21.02 3.61 -11.47
C ASN A 658 21.88 3.86 -12.71
N MET A 659 21.43 3.35 -13.87
CA MET A 659 22.03 3.56 -15.18
C MET A 659 21.04 4.18 -16.20
N ASN A 660 19.89 4.71 -15.72
CA ASN A 660 18.83 5.27 -16.58
C ASN A 660 19.34 6.26 -17.60
N ASN A 661 20.10 7.27 -17.20
CA ASN A 661 20.62 8.27 -18.13
C ASN A 661 21.48 7.65 -19.23
N ASN A 662 22.29 6.65 -18.91
CA ASN A 662 23.19 5.99 -19.86
C ASN A 662 22.40 5.17 -20.90
N TYR A 663 21.41 4.40 -20.44
CA TYR A 663 20.57 3.58 -21.32
C TYR A 663 19.62 4.43 -22.14
N SER A 664 18.99 5.46 -21.59
CA SER A 664 18.11 6.35 -22.31
C SER A 664 18.85 7.12 -23.41
N GLN A 665 20.09 7.62 -23.14
CA GLN A 665 20.91 8.27 -24.16
C GLN A 665 21.27 7.30 -25.31
N ALA A 666 21.61 6.05 -24.99
CA ALA A 666 21.87 5.04 -25.98
C ALA A 666 20.60 4.65 -26.76
N ALA A 667 19.49 4.47 -26.09
CA ALA A 667 18.20 4.18 -26.71
C ALA A 667 17.76 5.27 -27.69
N MET A 668 17.96 6.55 -27.35
CA MET A 668 17.70 7.69 -28.21
C MET A 668 18.66 7.79 -29.42
N GLY A 669 19.79 7.09 -29.40
CA GLY A 669 20.79 7.13 -30.48
C GLY A 669 21.96 8.11 -30.22
N TYR A 670 22.01 8.75 -29.05
CA TYR A 670 23.06 9.72 -28.69
C TYR A 670 24.33 9.04 -28.19
N ALA A 671 25.50 9.47 -28.73
CA ALA A 671 26.79 8.99 -28.26
C ALA A 671 27.23 9.65 -26.94
N SER A 672 26.78 10.88 -26.69
CA SER A 672 27.09 11.61 -25.47
C SER A 672 26.34 11.02 -24.28
N SER A 673 27.03 10.83 -23.15
CA SER A 673 26.47 10.30 -21.91
C SER A 673 25.88 8.87 -21.99
N SER A 674 26.18 8.13 -23.05
CA SER A 674 25.71 6.75 -23.26
C SER A 674 26.78 5.70 -22.90
N ASN A 675 27.57 5.94 -21.86
CA ASN A 675 28.67 5.08 -21.45
C ASN A 675 28.18 3.89 -20.59
N PHE A 676 28.50 2.66 -21.00
CA PHE A 676 28.16 1.44 -20.26
C PHE A 676 29.38 0.83 -19.52
N VAL A 677 30.53 1.51 -19.46
CA VAL A 677 31.73 0.98 -18.79
C VAL A 677 31.48 0.65 -17.32
N ASP A 678 30.63 1.40 -16.68
CA ASP A 678 30.31 1.23 -15.25
C ASP A 678 29.21 0.15 -15.00
N SER A 679 28.74 -0.56 -16.04
CA SER A 679 27.65 -1.52 -15.89
C SER A 679 28.10 -2.87 -15.30
N ASP A 680 29.39 -3.20 -15.40
CA ASP A 680 29.98 -4.45 -14.89
C ASP A 680 30.93 -4.22 -13.71
N GLY A 681 31.19 -2.96 -13.32
CA GLY A 681 32.00 -2.64 -12.14
C GLY A 681 32.30 -1.16 -12.00
N LYS A 682 32.28 -0.65 -10.77
CA LYS A 682 32.67 0.73 -10.43
C LYS A 682 33.04 0.86 -8.95
N GLY A 683 33.98 1.77 -8.66
CA GLY A 683 34.35 2.07 -7.27
C GLY A 683 34.95 0.91 -6.50
N GLY A 684 35.36 -0.16 -7.18
CA GLY A 684 35.89 -1.39 -6.57
C GLY A 684 34.81 -2.42 -6.23
N MET A 685 33.56 -2.17 -6.60
CA MET A 685 32.45 -3.13 -6.64
C MET A 685 32.27 -3.70 -8.04
N PHE A 686 31.79 -4.92 -8.15
CA PHE A 686 31.39 -5.60 -9.41
C PHE A 686 29.87 -5.68 -9.50
N ALA A 687 29.36 -6.01 -10.68
CA ALA A 687 27.93 -5.99 -10.95
C ALA A 687 27.12 -7.05 -10.17
N ASP A 688 27.75 -8.08 -9.64
CA ASP A 688 27.16 -9.04 -8.69
C ASP A 688 26.89 -8.46 -7.29
N GLY A 689 27.49 -7.33 -6.96
CA GLY A 689 27.32 -6.65 -5.69
C GLY A 689 26.20 -5.60 -5.65
N TRP A 690 25.40 -5.43 -6.72
CA TRP A 690 24.31 -4.44 -6.78
C TRP A 690 23.16 -4.86 -7.69
N VAL A 691 21.98 -4.26 -7.50
CA VAL A 691 20.86 -4.37 -8.45
C VAL A 691 21.01 -3.28 -9.52
N GLY A 692 21.35 -3.69 -10.73
CA GLY A 692 21.53 -2.78 -11.87
C GLY A 692 20.25 -2.60 -12.67
N TYR A 693 19.91 -1.36 -13.06
CA TYR A 693 18.70 -1.09 -13.84
C TYR A 693 18.83 0.03 -14.88
N ALA A 694 18.00 -0.07 -15.90
CA ALA A 694 17.84 0.95 -16.95
C ALA A 694 16.67 1.89 -16.69
N GLU A 695 15.67 1.44 -15.93
CA GLU A 695 14.48 2.19 -15.50
C GLU A 695 14.07 1.75 -14.11
N SER A 696 13.50 2.65 -13.32
CA SER A 696 12.71 2.40 -12.12
C SER A 696 11.49 3.32 -12.10
N HIS A 697 10.64 3.24 -11.07
CA HIS A 697 9.51 4.12 -10.89
C HIS A 697 9.92 5.60 -10.69
N ASP A 698 11.18 5.87 -10.36
CA ASP A 698 11.69 7.20 -10.03
C ASP A 698 12.28 7.97 -11.22
N GLU A 699 12.69 7.31 -12.29
CA GLU A 699 13.28 7.97 -13.43
C GLU A 699 12.33 8.01 -14.62
N GLU A 700 12.57 9.00 -15.52
CA GLU A 700 11.82 9.08 -16.77
C GLU A 700 12.04 7.84 -17.64
N ARG A 701 10.96 7.33 -18.23
CA ARG A 701 10.94 6.16 -19.10
C ARG A 701 11.91 6.30 -20.27
N ASN A 702 12.67 5.26 -20.56
CA ASN A 702 13.60 5.23 -21.68
C ASN A 702 12.85 5.49 -23.00
N PHE A 703 11.71 4.85 -23.22
CA PHE A 703 10.98 4.95 -24.47
C PHE A 703 10.10 6.22 -24.57
N SER A 704 9.70 6.85 -23.46
CA SER A 704 9.19 8.22 -23.47
C SER A 704 10.26 9.19 -24.00
N LYS A 705 11.50 9.09 -23.50
CA LYS A 705 12.63 9.89 -23.99
C LYS A 705 12.94 9.62 -25.46
N VAL A 706 12.87 8.35 -25.92
CA VAL A 706 13.07 7.99 -27.33
C VAL A 706 11.99 8.61 -28.21
N LYS A 707 10.75 8.61 -27.77
CA LYS A 707 9.61 9.22 -28.48
C LYS A 707 9.76 10.74 -28.60
N ASP A 708 10.18 11.40 -27.53
CA ASP A 708 10.25 12.87 -27.48
C ASP A 708 11.55 13.43 -28.06
N TYR A 709 12.67 12.72 -27.90
CA TYR A 709 14.01 13.25 -28.19
C TYR A 709 14.87 12.33 -29.06
N GLY A 710 14.39 11.17 -29.53
CA GLY A 710 15.17 10.22 -30.31
C GLY A 710 15.74 10.80 -31.63
N GLU A 711 16.95 10.39 -32.01
CA GLU A 711 17.56 10.80 -33.28
C GLU A 711 16.87 10.16 -34.50
N GLY A 712 16.99 10.82 -35.65
CA GLY A 712 16.50 10.29 -36.92
C GLY A 712 14.98 10.27 -36.99
N ASN A 713 14.39 9.10 -37.31
CA ASN A 713 12.95 8.88 -37.37
C ASN A 713 12.32 8.34 -36.06
N LEU A 714 13.10 8.18 -35.00
CA LEU A 714 12.63 7.54 -33.75
C LEU A 714 11.46 8.29 -33.09
N GLN A 715 11.37 9.60 -33.28
CA GLN A 715 10.26 10.40 -32.74
C GLN A 715 8.91 10.12 -33.43
N GLU A 716 8.93 9.73 -34.70
CA GLU A 716 7.73 9.56 -35.52
C GLU A 716 7.42 8.08 -35.83
N ASP A 717 8.45 7.20 -35.83
CA ASP A 717 8.36 5.79 -36.24
C ASP A 717 8.32 4.86 -35.03
N GLU A 718 7.12 4.41 -34.68
CA GLU A 718 6.91 3.49 -33.55
C GLU A 718 7.59 2.13 -33.77
N ALA A 719 7.55 1.59 -35.00
CA ALA A 719 8.21 0.33 -35.29
C ALA A 719 9.73 0.40 -35.08
N ALA A 720 10.35 1.56 -35.44
CA ALA A 720 11.75 1.79 -35.17
C ALA A 720 12.06 1.94 -33.67
N ARG A 721 11.12 2.50 -32.88
CA ARG A 721 11.24 2.53 -31.41
C ARG A 721 11.15 1.13 -30.81
N MET A 722 10.09 0.39 -31.14
CA MET A 722 9.84 -0.94 -30.57
C MET A 722 10.95 -1.93 -30.91
N ALA A 723 11.53 -1.87 -32.11
CA ALA A 723 12.68 -2.70 -32.52
C ALA A 723 13.93 -2.51 -31.63
N ARG A 724 14.00 -1.42 -30.84
CA ARG A 724 15.13 -1.12 -29.95
C ARG A 724 14.96 -1.71 -28.55
N VAL A 725 13.75 -2.19 -28.19
CA VAL A 725 13.49 -2.77 -26.86
C VAL A 725 14.42 -3.96 -26.58
N PRO A 726 14.52 -4.98 -27.44
CA PRO A 726 15.45 -6.11 -27.22
C PRO A 726 16.92 -5.69 -27.13
N LEU A 727 17.32 -4.63 -27.85
CA LEU A 727 18.67 -4.08 -27.80
C LEU A 727 18.98 -3.49 -26.42
N VAL A 728 18.09 -2.69 -25.88
CA VAL A 728 18.25 -2.10 -24.51
C VAL A 728 18.23 -3.21 -23.47
N MET A 729 17.27 -4.12 -23.56
CA MET A 729 17.14 -5.27 -22.64
C MET A 729 18.40 -6.15 -22.64
N ALA A 730 18.98 -6.47 -23.81
CA ALA A 730 20.18 -7.27 -23.88
C ALA A 730 21.38 -6.63 -23.15
N PHE A 731 21.58 -5.34 -23.32
CA PHE A 731 22.69 -4.63 -22.68
C PHE A 731 22.43 -4.25 -21.21
N ALA A 732 21.17 -4.25 -20.75
CA ALA A 732 20.82 -4.07 -19.36
C ALA A 732 20.85 -5.38 -18.55
N HIS A 733 20.37 -6.50 -19.14
CA HIS A 733 20.09 -7.72 -18.38
C HIS A 733 21.13 -8.86 -18.60
N LEU A 734 21.89 -8.85 -19.71
CA LEU A 734 22.91 -9.88 -19.97
C LEU A 734 24.30 -9.51 -19.40
N ILE A 735 24.31 -8.85 -18.26
CA ILE A 735 25.49 -8.46 -17.46
C ILE A 735 25.34 -9.17 -16.11
N PRO A 736 26.45 -9.60 -15.46
CA PRO A 736 26.41 -10.26 -14.15
C PRO A 736 25.64 -9.49 -13.08
N GLY A 737 25.21 -10.19 -12.04
CA GLY A 737 24.51 -9.65 -10.89
C GLY A 737 23.03 -9.41 -11.12
N PRO A 738 22.26 -9.17 -10.04
CA PRO A 738 20.81 -8.96 -10.12
C PRO A 738 20.46 -7.73 -10.96
N LYS A 739 19.38 -7.84 -11.71
CA LYS A 739 18.88 -6.79 -12.61
C LYS A 739 17.41 -6.50 -12.34
N MET A 740 17.01 -5.25 -12.57
CA MET A 740 15.63 -4.83 -12.41
C MET A 740 15.13 -4.14 -13.68
N LEU A 741 13.87 -4.39 -14.02
CA LEU A 741 13.11 -3.64 -15.01
C LEU A 741 11.82 -3.09 -14.40
N TRP A 742 11.46 -1.87 -14.77
CA TRP A 742 10.20 -1.25 -14.38
C TRP A 742 9.06 -1.73 -15.28
N GLN A 743 7.90 -2.03 -14.68
CA GLN A 743 6.72 -2.58 -15.38
C GLN A 743 6.48 -1.91 -16.75
N PHE A 744 6.22 -2.76 -17.76
CA PHE A 744 5.98 -2.41 -19.16
C PHE A 744 7.18 -1.84 -19.95
N GLY A 745 8.37 -1.75 -19.36
CA GLY A 745 9.59 -1.42 -20.10
C GLY A 745 9.86 -2.41 -21.25
N GLU A 746 9.45 -3.67 -21.06
CA GLU A 746 9.52 -4.76 -22.05
C GLU A 746 8.61 -4.56 -23.27
N MET A 747 7.53 -3.78 -23.10
CA MET A 747 6.64 -3.34 -24.19
C MET A 747 7.05 -1.98 -24.77
N GLY A 748 8.16 -1.39 -24.30
CA GLY A 748 8.60 -0.08 -24.70
C GLY A 748 7.64 1.02 -24.24
N TYR A 749 7.27 1.04 -22.97
CA TYR A 749 6.34 2.01 -22.38
C TYR A 749 6.79 3.45 -22.65
N ASP A 750 5.97 4.23 -23.35
CA ASP A 750 6.33 5.53 -23.91
C ASP A 750 5.46 6.71 -23.44
N PHE A 751 4.78 6.54 -22.28
CA PHE A 751 4.21 7.66 -21.52
C PHE A 751 5.22 8.15 -20.49
N SER A 752 5.28 9.48 -20.33
CA SER A 752 6.14 10.10 -19.32
C SER A 752 5.71 9.72 -17.90
N ILE A 753 6.67 9.64 -16.99
CA ILE A 753 6.41 9.53 -15.54
C ILE A 753 5.57 10.72 -15.02
N ASN A 754 5.61 11.87 -15.71
CA ASN A 754 4.86 13.08 -15.40
C ASN A 754 3.56 13.22 -16.20
N TYR A 755 3.08 12.12 -16.83
CA TYR A 755 1.85 12.13 -17.62
C TYR A 755 0.62 12.31 -16.73
N CYS A 756 -0.21 13.31 -17.05
CA CYS A 756 -1.47 13.63 -16.39
C CYS A 756 -2.66 12.93 -17.07
N GLN A 757 -3.74 12.70 -16.32
CA GLN A 757 -4.95 12.06 -16.87
C GLN A 757 -5.62 12.83 -18.01
N ASP A 758 -5.40 14.15 -18.11
CA ASP A 758 -5.89 14.98 -19.21
C ASP A 758 -4.99 14.96 -20.45
N GLY A 759 -3.91 14.19 -20.43
CA GLY A 759 -2.92 14.07 -21.50
C GLY A 759 -1.82 15.13 -21.49
N SER A 760 -1.80 16.02 -20.51
CA SER A 760 -0.70 16.98 -20.31
C SER A 760 0.49 16.33 -19.58
N ILE A 761 1.61 17.03 -19.52
CA ILE A 761 2.81 16.63 -18.79
C ILE A 761 3.10 17.69 -17.73
N SER A 762 3.10 17.27 -16.44
CA SER A 762 3.42 18.13 -15.29
C SER A 762 4.10 17.33 -14.19
N GLU A 763 5.07 17.92 -13.50
CA GLU A 763 5.69 17.32 -12.31
C GLU A 763 4.66 17.04 -11.19
N ASP A 764 3.60 17.82 -11.12
CA ASP A 764 2.50 17.60 -10.16
C ASP A 764 1.76 16.28 -10.38
N CYS A 765 1.82 15.73 -11.61
CA CYS A 765 1.18 14.47 -11.97
C CYS A 765 2.11 13.24 -11.83
N ARG A 766 3.29 13.39 -11.24
CA ARG A 766 4.26 12.31 -11.11
C ARG A 766 3.64 11.06 -10.44
N THR A 767 2.91 11.24 -9.36
CA THR A 767 2.28 10.16 -8.59
C THR A 767 0.85 9.80 -9.05
N TYR A 768 0.32 10.49 -10.09
CA TYR A 768 -0.99 10.19 -10.63
C TYR A 768 -0.98 8.85 -11.38
N ARG A 769 -2.16 8.22 -11.49
CA ARG A 769 -2.37 6.99 -12.25
C ARG A 769 -1.88 7.13 -13.68
N LYS A 770 -1.18 6.10 -14.17
CA LYS A 770 -0.64 6.04 -15.51
C LYS A 770 -1.53 5.20 -16.44
N PRO A 771 -1.49 5.45 -17.77
CA PRO A 771 -2.19 4.59 -18.72
C PRO A 771 -1.76 3.14 -18.60
N VAL A 772 -2.74 2.23 -18.46
CA VAL A 772 -2.50 0.79 -18.32
C VAL A 772 -2.50 0.14 -19.70
N PRO A 773 -1.43 -0.57 -20.10
CA PRO A 773 -1.29 -1.20 -21.44
C PRO A 773 -2.46 -2.10 -21.82
N TRP A 774 -2.99 -2.88 -20.89
CA TRP A 774 -4.12 -3.79 -21.14
C TRP A 774 -5.38 -3.05 -21.57
N THR A 775 -5.65 -1.88 -21.01
CA THR A 775 -6.82 -1.05 -21.37
C THR A 775 -6.64 -0.35 -22.73
N MET A 776 -5.39 -0.28 -23.20
CA MET A 776 -5.03 0.30 -24.51
C MET A 776 -4.91 -0.77 -25.60
N GLY A 777 -5.07 -2.04 -25.28
CA GLY A 777 -4.92 -3.16 -26.21
C GLY A 777 -3.49 -3.41 -26.66
N TRP A 778 -2.48 -3.10 -25.84
CA TRP A 778 -1.07 -3.32 -26.19
C TRP A 778 -0.69 -4.80 -26.22
N ASP A 779 -1.42 -5.62 -25.48
CA ASP A 779 -1.31 -7.09 -25.52
C ASP A 779 -1.81 -7.72 -26.84
N GLU A 780 -2.51 -6.93 -27.68
CA GLU A 780 -2.94 -7.28 -29.02
C GLU A 780 -2.17 -6.50 -30.12
N ASP A 781 -1.36 -5.48 -29.75
CA ASP A 781 -0.59 -4.69 -30.71
C ASP A 781 0.65 -5.44 -31.21
N PRO A 782 0.77 -5.72 -32.52
CA PRO A 782 1.87 -6.54 -33.06
C PRO A 782 3.27 -5.96 -32.81
N LEU A 783 3.43 -4.64 -32.76
CA LEU A 783 4.73 -3.99 -32.54
C LEU A 783 5.13 -4.10 -31.05
N ARG A 784 4.18 -3.87 -30.16
CA ARG A 784 4.40 -3.99 -28.71
C ARG A 784 4.67 -5.44 -28.31
N MET A 785 3.90 -6.38 -28.86
CA MET A 785 4.12 -7.82 -28.62
C MET A 785 5.42 -8.34 -29.22
N GLN A 786 5.87 -7.83 -30.38
CA GLN A 786 7.18 -8.15 -30.91
C GLN A 786 8.31 -7.63 -29.98
N ALA A 787 8.13 -6.43 -29.40
CA ALA A 787 9.09 -5.89 -28.44
C ALA A 787 9.14 -6.76 -27.17
N TYR A 788 7.98 -7.13 -26.64
CA TYR A 788 7.81 -8.02 -25.49
C TYR A 788 8.47 -9.40 -25.72
N GLU A 789 8.19 -10.05 -26.87
CA GLU A 789 8.79 -11.34 -27.20
C GLU A 789 10.32 -11.24 -27.26
N GLY A 790 10.85 -10.18 -27.89
CA GLY A 790 12.30 -9.96 -27.95
C GLY A 790 12.93 -9.67 -26.58
N ALA A 791 12.21 -8.98 -25.68
CA ALA A 791 12.63 -8.79 -24.31
C ALA A 791 12.59 -10.11 -23.52
N ALA A 792 11.52 -10.89 -23.67
CA ALA A 792 11.37 -12.21 -23.07
C ALA A 792 12.47 -13.18 -23.49
N ASP A 793 12.84 -13.21 -24.78
CA ASP A 793 13.94 -14.04 -25.28
C ASP A 793 15.27 -13.68 -24.59
N VAL A 794 15.53 -12.39 -24.40
CA VAL A 794 16.74 -11.91 -23.69
C VAL A 794 16.71 -12.33 -22.23
N ILE A 795 15.60 -12.12 -21.53
CA ILE A 795 15.47 -12.44 -20.10
C ILE A 795 15.57 -13.95 -19.87
N ARG A 796 14.86 -14.75 -20.68
CA ARG A 796 14.90 -16.22 -20.59
C ARG A 796 16.30 -16.80 -20.88
N LEU A 797 17.08 -16.17 -21.75
CA LEU A 797 18.48 -16.58 -21.93
C LEU A 797 19.26 -16.46 -20.62
N ARG A 798 19.05 -15.41 -19.88
CA ARG A 798 19.68 -15.16 -18.58
C ARG A 798 19.20 -16.13 -17.50
N THR A 799 17.87 -16.31 -17.37
CA THR A 799 17.28 -17.11 -16.29
C THR A 799 17.34 -18.62 -16.55
N THR A 800 17.39 -19.05 -17.82
CA THR A 800 17.55 -20.48 -18.18
C THR A 800 18.99 -20.98 -18.07
N TYR A 801 19.98 -20.10 -18.34
CA TYR A 801 21.41 -20.46 -18.35
C TYR A 801 22.21 -19.51 -17.44
N PRO A 802 21.83 -19.40 -16.14
CA PRO A 802 22.42 -18.43 -15.25
C PRO A 802 23.93 -18.56 -15.12
N GLU A 803 24.48 -19.80 -15.14
CA GLU A 803 25.89 -20.09 -15.01
C GLU A 803 26.77 -19.47 -16.12
N TYR A 804 26.19 -19.13 -17.27
CA TYR A 804 26.95 -18.45 -18.33
C TYR A 804 27.27 -17.01 -17.99
N PHE A 805 26.42 -16.39 -17.15
CA PHE A 805 26.45 -14.95 -16.85
C PHE A 805 27.12 -14.60 -15.52
N ASP A 806 27.83 -15.55 -14.90
CA ASP A 806 28.69 -15.25 -13.77
C ASP A 806 29.77 -14.22 -14.13
N ALA A 807 30.16 -13.39 -13.18
CA ALA A 807 31.12 -12.30 -13.39
C ALA A 807 32.47 -12.77 -14.00
N ALA A 808 32.86 -13.99 -13.66
CA ALA A 808 34.11 -14.61 -14.22
C ALA A 808 34.02 -14.90 -15.72
N ASN A 809 32.82 -15.08 -16.27
CA ASN A 809 32.59 -15.51 -17.67
C ASN A 809 32.29 -14.31 -18.60
N VAL A 810 31.91 -13.19 -18.09
CA VAL A 810 31.39 -12.04 -18.85
C VAL A 810 32.43 -10.92 -19.00
N THR A 811 32.51 -10.35 -20.19
CA THR A 811 33.34 -9.18 -20.48
C THR A 811 32.58 -8.16 -21.31
N VAL A 812 32.40 -6.95 -20.77
CA VAL A 812 31.77 -5.83 -21.47
C VAL A 812 32.84 -5.09 -22.29
N GLN A 813 32.63 -4.95 -23.62
CA GLN A 813 33.60 -4.37 -24.54
C GLN A 813 33.01 -3.21 -25.36
N ASN A 814 33.87 -2.22 -25.68
CA ASN A 814 33.52 -1.09 -26.53
C ASN A 814 32.30 -0.30 -26.05
N CYS A 815 32.07 -0.24 -24.76
CA CYS A 815 30.91 0.40 -24.17
C CYS A 815 31.15 1.85 -23.72
N ALA A 816 32.38 2.38 -23.93
CA ALA A 816 32.67 3.80 -23.69
C ALA A 816 32.00 4.71 -24.73
N THR A 817 31.63 5.94 -24.35
CA THR A 817 30.98 6.94 -25.20
C THR A 817 31.71 7.18 -26.51
N SER A 818 33.05 7.14 -26.49
CA SER A 818 33.90 7.42 -27.66
C SER A 818 33.82 6.40 -28.79
N VAL A 819 33.29 5.21 -28.53
CA VAL A 819 33.20 4.08 -29.49
C VAL A 819 31.78 3.81 -30.00
N PHE A 820 30.89 4.75 -29.86
CA PHE A 820 29.52 4.69 -30.41
C PHE A 820 29.56 4.92 -31.94
N ARG A 821 30.25 4.05 -32.69
CA ARG A 821 30.40 4.15 -34.16
C ARG A 821 30.51 2.77 -34.81
N GLY A 822 30.19 2.71 -36.09
CA GLY A 822 29.97 1.49 -36.85
C GLY A 822 31.10 0.47 -36.96
N ASP A 823 32.34 0.86 -36.74
CA ASP A 823 33.52 -0.06 -36.86
C ASP A 823 33.86 -0.78 -35.53
N ALA A 824 33.30 -0.29 -34.41
CA ALA A 824 33.53 -0.90 -33.11
C ALA A 824 32.19 -0.90 -32.30
N PRO A 825 31.26 -1.78 -32.62
CA PRO A 825 29.96 -1.87 -31.95
C PRO A 825 30.14 -2.29 -30.49
N ARG A 826 29.19 -1.93 -29.66
CA ARG A 826 29.12 -2.38 -28.27
C ARG A 826 28.90 -3.87 -28.23
N GLN A 827 29.63 -4.57 -27.35
CA GLN A 827 29.58 -5.98 -27.20
C GLN A 827 29.61 -6.41 -25.72
N ILE A 828 28.88 -7.48 -25.44
CA ILE A 828 29.06 -8.31 -24.25
C ILE A 828 29.56 -9.67 -24.76
N ARG A 829 30.59 -10.22 -24.13
CA ARG A 829 31.15 -11.51 -24.46
C ARG A 829 31.08 -12.42 -23.27
N VAL A 830 30.57 -13.62 -23.50
CA VAL A 830 30.51 -14.70 -22.53
C VAL A 830 31.42 -15.81 -22.99
N SER A 831 32.26 -16.30 -22.08
CA SER A 831 33.12 -17.45 -22.30
C SER A 831 33.02 -18.39 -21.10
N TYR A 832 32.15 -19.38 -21.22
CA TYR A 832 31.92 -20.39 -20.18
C TYR A 832 32.56 -21.69 -20.52
N THR A 833 33.32 -22.26 -19.57
CA THR A 833 33.98 -23.56 -19.71
C THR A 833 33.47 -24.53 -18.66
N ASP A 834 32.81 -25.58 -19.10
CA ASP A 834 32.44 -26.70 -18.24
C ASP A 834 33.59 -27.73 -18.24
N GLU A 835 34.32 -27.81 -17.12
CA GLU A 835 35.44 -28.70 -16.96
C GLU A 835 35.03 -30.17 -16.86
N GLU A 836 33.82 -30.44 -16.36
CA GLU A 836 33.29 -31.80 -16.19
C GLU A 836 32.70 -32.32 -17.51
N ASN A 837 32.01 -31.45 -18.25
CA ASN A 837 31.44 -31.80 -19.55
C ASN A 837 31.75 -30.71 -20.60
N PRO A 838 32.91 -30.79 -21.28
CA PRO A 838 33.34 -29.81 -22.28
C PRO A 838 32.33 -29.54 -23.40
N ALA A 839 31.36 -30.45 -23.63
CA ALA A 839 30.31 -30.25 -24.61
C ALA A 839 29.29 -29.15 -24.16
N ASN A 840 29.27 -28.82 -22.89
CA ASN A 840 28.45 -27.74 -22.34
C ASN A 840 29.14 -26.38 -22.38
N SER A 841 30.44 -26.34 -22.63
CA SER A 841 31.18 -25.08 -22.81
C SER A 841 30.61 -24.27 -23.96
N ILE A 842 30.49 -22.94 -23.77
CA ILE A 842 29.88 -22.05 -24.76
C ILE A 842 30.63 -20.73 -24.88
N GLU A 843 30.59 -20.19 -26.08
CA GLU A 843 30.98 -18.81 -26.39
C GLU A 843 29.78 -18.06 -26.91
N ILE A 844 29.46 -16.87 -26.28
CA ILE A 844 28.37 -15.99 -26.70
C ILE A 844 28.94 -14.63 -27.05
N ILE A 845 28.45 -14.04 -28.13
CA ILE A 845 28.76 -12.66 -28.55
C ILE A 845 27.46 -11.90 -28.69
N ILE A 846 27.18 -11.03 -27.74
CA ILE A 846 26.07 -10.10 -27.82
C ILE A 846 26.61 -8.82 -28.45
N VAL A 847 26.04 -8.39 -29.57
CA VAL A 847 26.50 -7.22 -30.32
C VAL A 847 25.32 -6.33 -30.72
N GLY A 848 25.41 -5.04 -30.47
CA GLY A 848 24.33 -4.10 -30.71
C GLY A 848 24.71 -2.87 -31.50
N ASN A 849 23.77 -2.42 -32.33
CA ASN A 849 23.87 -1.15 -33.07
C ASN A 849 22.94 -0.09 -32.47
N PHE A 850 23.45 0.76 -31.62
CA PHE A 850 22.71 1.87 -31.02
C PHE A 850 22.55 3.10 -31.93
N SER A 851 23.11 3.13 -33.15
CA SER A 851 22.82 4.21 -34.12
C SER A 851 21.34 4.23 -34.47
N ALA A 852 20.72 5.43 -34.43
CA ALA A 852 19.33 5.61 -34.85
C ALA A 852 19.19 5.75 -36.38
N THR A 853 20.30 6.05 -37.11
CA THR A 853 20.24 6.48 -38.49
C THR A 853 21.01 5.62 -39.46
N SER A 854 21.83 4.67 -39.00
CA SER A 854 22.76 3.94 -39.85
C SER A 854 22.85 2.45 -39.53
N SER A 855 22.71 1.61 -40.54
CA SER A 855 23.16 0.23 -40.45
C SER A 855 24.68 0.19 -40.44
N ILE A 856 25.24 -0.80 -39.75
CA ILE A 856 26.70 -1.02 -39.64
C ILE A 856 27.05 -2.44 -40.08
N ASN A 857 28.29 -2.66 -40.43
CA ASN A 857 28.79 -3.99 -40.81
C ASN A 857 30.15 -4.24 -40.13
N PRO A 858 30.20 -4.34 -38.81
CA PRO A 858 31.42 -4.51 -38.04
C PRO A 858 32.06 -5.90 -38.30
N THR A 859 33.38 -5.92 -38.28
CA THR A 859 34.13 -7.19 -38.29
C THR A 859 34.32 -7.68 -36.87
N LEU A 860 33.59 -8.73 -36.50
CA LEU A 860 33.71 -9.38 -35.19
C LEU A 860 34.82 -10.43 -35.16
N SER A 861 35.48 -10.55 -34.01
CA SER A 861 36.41 -11.62 -33.72
C SER A 861 35.67 -12.79 -33.07
N PHE A 862 35.81 -13.99 -33.62
CA PHE A 862 35.22 -15.21 -33.10
C PHE A 862 36.31 -16.07 -32.45
N PRO A 863 36.15 -16.58 -31.23
CA PRO A 863 37.14 -17.37 -30.53
C PRO A 863 37.39 -18.74 -31.22
N ASN A 864 36.36 -19.27 -31.88
CA ASN A 864 36.45 -20.55 -32.63
C ASN A 864 35.75 -20.45 -33.98
N THR A 865 36.15 -21.34 -34.89
CA THR A 865 35.50 -21.54 -36.21
C THR A 865 34.45 -22.64 -36.11
N GLY A 866 33.48 -22.65 -37.02
CA GLY A 866 32.40 -23.64 -37.05
C GLY A 866 31.04 -22.98 -37.27
N THR A 867 29.98 -23.68 -36.92
CA THR A 867 28.63 -23.19 -36.99
C THR A 867 28.33 -22.36 -35.75
N TRP A 868 27.86 -21.15 -35.96
CA TRP A 868 27.33 -20.26 -34.94
C TRP A 868 25.84 -20.00 -35.21
N TYR A 869 25.11 -19.64 -34.21
CA TYR A 869 23.66 -19.41 -34.26
C TYR A 869 23.34 -18.03 -33.73
N ASP A 870 22.38 -17.35 -34.32
CA ASP A 870 21.73 -16.21 -33.71
C ASP A 870 20.63 -16.75 -32.80
N TYR A 871 20.73 -16.50 -31.51
CA TYR A 871 19.77 -17.02 -30.51
C TYR A 871 18.36 -16.48 -30.72
N LEU A 872 18.23 -15.20 -31.11
CA LEU A 872 16.94 -14.55 -31.31
C LEU A 872 16.19 -15.04 -32.56
N THR A 873 16.91 -15.39 -33.63
CA THR A 873 16.27 -15.76 -34.90
C THR A 873 16.45 -17.25 -35.26
N GLY A 874 17.34 -17.94 -34.58
CA GLY A 874 17.77 -19.31 -34.96
C GLY A 874 18.63 -19.40 -36.21
N ASP A 875 19.02 -18.29 -36.82
CA ASP A 875 19.83 -18.24 -38.04
C ASP A 875 21.21 -18.85 -37.85
N LYS A 876 21.71 -19.53 -38.86
CA LYS A 876 22.99 -20.20 -38.83
C LYS A 876 24.09 -19.45 -39.59
N PHE A 877 25.24 -19.28 -38.95
CA PHE A 877 26.41 -18.61 -39.50
C PHE A 877 27.57 -19.59 -39.55
N ASN A 878 28.14 -19.82 -40.73
CA ASN A 878 29.35 -20.64 -40.86
C ASN A 878 30.59 -19.74 -40.73
N ILE A 879 31.26 -19.79 -39.60
CA ILE A 879 32.45 -19.02 -39.28
C ILE A 879 33.68 -19.83 -39.73
N ARG A 880 34.27 -19.41 -40.88
CA ARG A 880 35.44 -20.10 -41.50
C ARG A 880 36.78 -19.48 -41.11
N ARG A 881 36.79 -18.28 -40.55
CA ARG A 881 37.95 -17.52 -40.07
C ARG A 881 37.63 -16.88 -38.74
N SER A 882 38.66 -16.62 -37.95
CA SER A 882 38.51 -15.93 -36.65
C SER A 882 37.91 -14.51 -36.72
N GLN A 883 37.74 -13.97 -37.93
CA GLN A 883 37.10 -12.67 -38.14
C GLN A 883 36.03 -12.79 -39.24
N ARG A 884 34.87 -12.16 -38.99
CA ARG A 884 33.77 -12.07 -39.95
C ARG A 884 33.01 -10.79 -39.78
N ALA A 885 32.65 -10.17 -40.91
CA ALA A 885 31.71 -9.05 -40.89
C ALA A 885 30.28 -9.53 -40.63
N ILE A 886 29.58 -8.90 -39.69
CA ILE A 886 28.19 -9.17 -39.27
C ILE A 886 27.39 -7.93 -39.49
N PRO A 887 26.44 -7.90 -40.44
CA PRO A 887 25.57 -6.72 -40.64
C PRO A 887 24.61 -6.58 -39.49
N LEU A 888 24.40 -5.31 -39.06
CA LEU A 888 23.43 -4.91 -38.04
C LEU A 888 22.65 -3.71 -38.56
N ALA A 889 21.32 -3.81 -38.61
CA ALA A 889 20.44 -2.69 -38.88
C ALA A 889 20.51 -1.66 -37.75
N SER A 890 19.97 -0.48 -37.99
CA SER A 890 19.76 0.51 -36.93
C SER A 890 18.86 -0.08 -35.83
N GLY A 891 19.28 0.01 -34.57
CA GLY A 891 18.51 -0.51 -33.43
C GLY A 891 18.57 -2.04 -33.24
N GLU A 892 19.32 -2.78 -34.08
CA GLU A 892 19.39 -4.23 -34.02
C GLU A 892 20.41 -4.72 -33.00
N VAL A 893 20.04 -5.81 -32.29
CA VAL A 893 20.93 -6.65 -31.48
C VAL A 893 21.01 -8.04 -32.08
N LYS A 894 22.20 -8.70 -32.00
CA LYS A 894 22.39 -10.11 -32.27
C LYS A 894 23.05 -10.79 -31.09
N ILE A 895 22.54 -11.96 -30.75
CA ILE A 895 23.10 -12.82 -29.71
C ILE A 895 23.65 -14.09 -30.41
N LEU A 896 24.96 -14.10 -30.70
CA LEU A 896 25.60 -15.14 -31.46
C LEU A 896 26.20 -16.19 -30.52
N THR A 897 25.84 -17.45 -30.68
CA THR A 897 26.29 -18.57 -29.87
C THR A 897 26.98 -19.62 -30.72
N ASN A 898 28.08 -20.25 -30.23
CA ASN A 898 28.77 -21.31 -30.95
C ASN A 898 28.10 -22.69 -30.77
N ARG A 899 26.99 -22.74 -30.04
CA ARG A 899 26.15 -23.93 -29.83
C ARG A 899 24.68 -23.49 -29.97
N PHE A 900 23.85 -24.37 -30.49
CA PHE A 900 22.41 -24.12 -30.50
C PHE A 900 21.90 -24.15 -29.06
N LEU A 901 21.26 -23.10 -28.64
CA LEU A 901 20.49 -22.99 -27.39
C LEU A 901 19.01 -23.05 -27.73
N GLU A 902 18.30 -23.89 -27.03
CA GLU A 902 16.84 -23.86 -27.10
C GLU A 902 16.36 -22.60 -26.36
N ASN A 903 15.37 -21.95 -26.94
CA ASN A 903 14.65 -20.89 -26.25
C ASN A 903 13.41 -21.54 -25.61
N PRO A 904 13.45 -21.85 -24.29
CA PRO A 904 12.33 -22.53 -23.65
C PRO A 904 11.13 -21.57 -23.62
N THR A 905 10.09 -21.95 -24.31
CA THR A 905 8.76 -21.39 -24.05
C THR A 905 8.31 -22.01 -22.74
N PRO A 906 7.81 -21.25 -21.73
CA PRO A 906 7.15 -21.85 -20.59
C PRO A 906 6.06 -22.79 -21.10
N VAL A 907 6.11 -24.04 -20.66
CA VAL A 907 5.05 -25.00 -20.97
C VAL A 907 3.87 -24.53 -20.16
N GLU A 908 2.74 -24.19 -20.81
CA GLU A 908 1.46 -24.19 -20.12
C GLU A 908 1.35 -25.56 -19.43
N GLU A 909 1.52 -25.62 -18.10
CA GLU A 909 0.99 -26.71 -17.32
C GLU A 909 -0.54 -26.60 -17.42
N THR A 910 -1.11 -27.12 -18.49
CA THR A 910 -2.48 -27.55 -18.43
C THR A 910 -2.56 -28.49 -17.23
N GLU A 911 -3.46 -28.21 -16.28
CA GLU A 911 -3.83 -29.12 -15.21
C GLU A 911 -3.72 -30.55 -15.74
N ALA A 912 -3.03 -31.42 -15.00
CA ALA A 912 -2.81 -32.81 -15.37
C ALA A 912 -4.16 -33.53 -15.57
N GLY A 913 -4.76 -33.31 -16.70
CA GLY A 913 -5.66 -34.26 -17.33
C GLY A 913 -4.73 -35.40 -17.73
N GLU A 914 -5.06 -36.62 -17.32
CA GLU A 914 -4.38 -37.89 -17.53
C GLU A 914 -3.52 -37.84 -18.79
N GLU A 915 -2.18 -38.16 -18.68
CA GLU A 915 -1.23 -38.25 -19.81
C GLU A 915 -1.91 -38.95 -20.97
N THR A 916 -2.36 -38.17 -21.95
CA THR A 916 -2.77 -38.75 -23.23
C THR A 916 -1.48 -39.10 -23.98
N ASP A 917 -1.23 -40.37 -24.22
CA ASP A 917 -0.09 -40.91 -24.99
C ASP A 917 -0.20 -40.54 -26.50
N VAL A 918 -0.38 -39.20 -26.78
CA VAL A 918 -0.57 -38.66 -28.11
C VAL A 918 0.77 -38.12 -28.62
N VAL A 919 1.38 -38.76 -29.60
CA VAL A 919 2.63 -38.36 -30.24
C VAL A 919 2.36 -37.84 -31.65
N VAL A 920 2.75 -36.57 -31.92
CA VAL A 920 2.57 -35.92 -33.21
C VAL A 920 3.93 -35.82 -33.95
N TYR A 921 3.98 -36.28 -35.19
CA TYR A 921 5.22 -36.28 -35.98
C TYR A 921 4.98 -36.26 -37.50
N PRO A 922 5.95 -35.85 -38.35
CA PRO A 922 7.14 -35.10 -37.98
C PRO A 922 6.80 -33.60 -37.73
N SER A 923 7.48 -33.00 -36.79
CA SER A 923 7.56 -31.56 -36.67
C SER A 923 9.00 -31.15 -36.49
N PRO A 924 9.58 -30.37 -37.39
CA PRO A 924 9.02 -29.75 -38.64
C PRO A 924 8.58 -30.70 -39.75
N THR A 925 7.50 -30.35 -40.44
CA THR A 925 6.96 -31.14 -41.57
C THR A 925 7.00 -30.36 -42.89
N GLU A 926 7.08 -31.08 -44.03
CA GLU A 926 6.92 -30.49 -45.36
C GLU A 926 5.43 -30.41 -45.77
N ASN A 927 4.61 -31.46 -45.51
CA ASN A 927 3.22 -31.48 -45.93
C ASN A 927 2.29 -32.34 -45.09
N MET A 928 2.74 -33.38 -44.41
CA MET A 928 1.89 -34.32 -43.69
C MET A 928 2.32 -34.36 -42.22
N VAL A 929 1.36 -34.45 -41.33
CA VAL A 929 1.55 -34.70 -39.90
C VAL A 929 0.76 -35.91 -39.51
N TYR A 930 1.34 -36.78 -38.71
CA TYR A 930 0.77 -38.03 -38.21
C TYR A 930 0.59 -37.94 -36.70
N VAL A 931 -0.48 -38.56 -36.22
CA VAL A 931 -0.81 -38.69 -34.80
C VAL A 931 -0.71 -40.15 -34.41
N ASN A 932 0.12 -40.47 -33.42
CA ASN A 932 0.22 -41.81 -32.87
C ASN A 932 -0.27 -41.82 -31.44
N THR A 933 -1.34 -42.55 -31.18
CA THR A 933 -1.95 -42.77 -29.88
C THR A 933 -2.63 -44.15 -29.85
N ALA A 934 -2.86 -44.67 -28.64
CA ALA A 934 -3.61 -45.90 -28.46
C ALA A 934 -5.14 -45.61 -28.41
N ASP A 935 -5.54 -44.36 -28.28
CA ASP A 935 -6.90 -43.88 -28.14
C ASP A 935 -7.56 -43.61 -29.49
N GLU A 936 -8.89 -43.70 -29.57
CA GLU A 936 -9.65 -43.38 -30.76
C GLU A 936 -9.61 -41.86 -31.00
N ILE A 937 -9.10 -41.44 -32.18
CA ILE A 937 -9.02 -40.02 -32.56
C ILE A 937 -10.37 -39.57 -33.13
N TYR A 938 -10.97 -38.56 -32.55
CA TYR A 938 -12.22 -37.96 -33.01
C TYR A 938 -12.00 -36.84 -34.03
N SER A 939 -11.05 -35.94 -33.75
CA SER A 939 -10.70 -34.84 -34.67
C SER A 939 -9.26 -34.36 -34.50
N ILE A 940 -8.71 -33.85 -35.62
CA ILE A 940 -7.46 -33.08 -35.63
C ILE A 940 -7.74 -31.75 -36.28
N SER A 941 -7.56 -30.66 -35.54
CA SER A 941 -7.75 -29.29 -36.03
C SER A 941 -6.44 -28.52 -35.98
N VAL A 942 -6.13 -27.76 -37.01
CA VAL A 942 -4.91 -26.95 -37.11
C VAL A 942 -5.29 -25.48 -37.22
N PHE A 943 -4.66 -24.67 -36.41
CA PHE A 943 -4.88 -23.23 -36.31
C PHE A 943 -3.60 -22.49 -36.68
N ASP A 944 -3.72 -21.34 -37.29
CA ASP A 944 -2.61 -20.40 -37.45
C ASP A 944 -2.34 -19.66 -36.12
N MET A 945 -1.28 -18.87 -36.08
CA MET A 945 -0.88 -18.13 -34.87
C MET A 945 -1.84 -16.98 -34.52
N ALA A 946 -2.81 -16.69 -35.36
CA ALA A 946 -3.91 -15.75 -35.09
C ALA A 946 -5.18 -16.44 -34.57
N GLY A 947 -5.13 -17.77 -34.30
CA GLY A 947 -6.24 -18.58 -33.83
C GLY A 947 -7.27 -18.96 -34.89
N ALA A 948 -7.02 -18.68 -36.18
CA ALA A 948 -7.92 -19.08 -37.26
C ALA A 948 -7.68 -20.54 -37.64
N MET A 949 -8.72 -21.36 -37.67
CA MET A 949 -8.67 -22.75 -38.14
C MET A 949 -8.34 -22.79 -39.62
N VAL A 950 -7.20 -23.44 -39.98
CA VAL A 950 -6.65 -23.49 -41.33
C VAL A 950 -6.70 -24.90 -41.97
N ALA A 951 -6.87 -25.93 -41.15
CA ALA A 951 -7.11 -27.31 -41.60
C ALA A 951 -7.85 -28.09 -40.49
N ASP A 952 -8.66 -29.06 -40.89
CA ASP A 952 -9.27 -30.02 -39.97
C ASP A 952 -9.53 -31.39 -40.66
N VAL A 953 -9.58 -32.43 -39.83
CA VAL A 953 -9.95 -33.79 -40.27
C VAL A 953 -10.58 -34.53 -39.09
N GLU A 954 -11.66 -35.30 -39.38
CA GLU A 954 -12.34 -36.15 -38.39
C GLU A 954 -11.94 -37.61 -38.58
N ASN A 955 -11.81 -38.38 -37.50
CA ASN A 955 -11.56 -39.82 -37.46
C ASN A 955 -10.33 -40.26 -38.31
N SER A 956 -9.23 -39.50 -38.23
CA SER A 956 -8.01 -39.74 -38.96
C SER A 956 -6.80 -39.64 -38.04
N ASP A 957 -5.76 -40.41 -38.33
CA ASP A 957 -4.47 -40.34 -37.66
C ASP A 957 -3.41 -39.53 -38.45
N GLU A 958 -3.86 -38.83 -39.51
CA GLU A 958 -2.99 -37.99 -40.34
C GLU A 958 -3.76 -36.75 -40.84
N ILE A 959 -3.03 -35.63 -40.98
CA ILE A 959 -3.57 -34.40 -41.56
C ILE A 959 -2.58 -33.77 -42.54
N SER A 960 -3.13 -33.26 -43.67
CA SER A 960 -2.31 -32.61 -44.71
C SER A 960 -2.25 -31.12 -44.49
N LEU A 961 -1.04 -30.57 -44.39
CA LEU A 961 -0.78 -29.13 -44.37
C LEU A 961 -0.33 -28.65 -45.76
N ALA A 962 -0.51 -29.44 -46.82
CA ALA A 962 -0.22 -29.05 -48.18
C ALA A 962 -1.09 -27.86 -48.59
N GLY A 963 -0.50 -26.71 -48.89
CA GLY A 963 -1.22 -25.49 -49.22
C GLY A 963 -1.15 -24.42 -48.16
N LEU A 964 -0.70 -24.74 -46.93
CA LEU A 964 -0.39 -23.77 -45.94
C LEU A 964 1.00 -23.15 -46.16
N SER A 965 1.16 -21.90 -45.76
CA SER A 965 2.45 -21.20 -45.84
C SER A 965 3.48 -21.82 -44.87
N GLN A 966 4.76 -21.56 -45.08
CA GLN A 966 5.78 -21.89 -44.09
C GLN A 966 5.54 -21.06 -42.83
N GLY A 967 5.59 -21.70 -41.66
CA GLY A 967 5.33 -21.05 -40.39
C GLY A 967 5.01 -22.01 -39.24
N ASN A 968 4.70 -21.43 -38.08
CA ASN A 968 4.24 -22.16 -36.89
C ASN A 968 2.71 -22.29 -36.96
N TYR A 969 2.20 -23.41 -36.47
CA TYR A 969 0.80 -23.75 -36.37
C TYR A 969 0.52 -24.46 -35.05
N ILE A 970 -0.69 -24.31 -34.51
CA ILE A 970 -1.16 -25.06 -33.34
C ILE A 970 -2.06 -26.19 -33.87
N MET A 971 -1.85 -27.41 -33.41
CA MET A 971 -2.67 -28.58 -33.74
C MET A 971 -3.37 -29.03 -32.45
N ASN A 972 -4.67 -29.13 -32.46
CA ASN A 972 -5.49 -29.75 -31.44
C ASN A 972 -5.89 -31.16 -31.89
N VAL A 973 -5.68 -32.18 -31.04
CA VAL A 973 -6.07 -33.56 -31.27
C VAL A 973 -7.07 -33.97 -30.21
N GLU A 974 -8.29 -34.29 -30.62
CA GLU A 974 -9.33 -34.83 -29.75
C GLU A 974 -9.38 -36.35 -29.85
N THR A 975 -9.30 -37.02 -28.70
CA THR A 975 -9.33 -38.49 -28.60
C THR A 975 -10.35 -38.96 -27.59
N SER A 976 -10.57 -40.26 -27.48
CA SER A 976 -11.45 -40.86 -26.47
C SER A 976 -10.94 -40.61 -25.01
N ALA A 977 -9.67 -40.29 -24.84
CA ALA A 977 -9.08 -40.00 -23.55
C ALA A 977 -9.06 -38.47 -23.20
N GLY A 978 -9.32 -37.59 -24.16
CA GLY A 978 -9.34 -36.14 -23.99
C GLY A 978 -8.71 -35.40 -25.16
N SER A 979 -8.43 -34.09 -24.95
CA SER A 979 -7.87 -33.20 -25.97
C SER A 979 -6.41 -32.93 -25.68
N SER A 980 -5.55 -32.93 -26.72
CA SER A 980 -4.14 -32.56 -26.59
C SER A 980 -3.75 -31.51 -27.62
N VAL A 981 -2.85 -30.59 -27.25
CA VAL A 981 -2.43 -29.48 -28.12
C VAL A 981 -0.95 -29.63 -28.46
N HIS A 982 -0.60 -29.47 -29.73
CA HIS A 982 0.74 -29.67 -30.25
C HIS A 982 1.16 -28.53 -31.18
N LYS A 983 2.39 -28.08 -31.07
CA LYS A 983 2.99 -27.09 -31.98
C LYS A 983 3.55 -27.81 -33.23
N ILE A 984 3.18 -27.34 -34.42
CA ILE A 984 3.65 -27.85 -35.70
C ILE A 984 4.42 -26.77 -36.45
N ILE A 985 5.56 -27.13 -36.95
CA ILE A 985 6.38 -26.27 -37.79
C ILE A 985 6.24 -26.76 -39.25
N LYS A 986 5.67 -25.93 -40.11
CA LYS A 986 5.57 -26.14 -41.55
C LYS A 986 6.79 -25.55 -42.26
N LYS A 987 7.52 -26.36 -42.99
CA LYS A 987 8.69 -25.97 -43.84
C LYS A 987 8.27 -25.46 -45.19
#